data_84b512bcc4172ac8eda0adc83ddf2ca2
#
_entry.id   84b512bcc4172ac8eda0adc83ddf2ca2
#
_cell.length_a   1.000
_cell.length_b   1.000
_cell.length_c   1.000
_cell.angle_alpha   90.00
_cell.angle_beta   90.00
_cell.angle_gamma   90.00
#
_symmetry.space_group_name_H-M   'P 1'
#
loop_
_entity.id
_entity.type
_entity.pdbx_description
1 polymer ?
#
loop_
_entity_poly.entity_id
_entity_poly.type
_entity_poly.pdbx_seq_one_letter_code
_entity_poly.pdbx_strand_id
1 'polypeptide(L)'
;MPIPLPRLMFSRLAASVPTGALQLYDGLFPQLVADTYSISVNHQVTPPSGTAPAYSTDQSFIVQAPEFYLDPGIVSSNSPPDGAVAVFDQQLPVVTLNDPSLPWEREINPGEKPVVGNGSLPWMALLIFAEGEIALAPASSSPVITSTVRQLLAADPNILKPTLPSGWVTDELMDSQCQSIIFPGTSWSLLPSKSDLTYLAHCRTVNAENEDQSMMSVLLGNRLPLANTGVTPAQPVRYYAHVVSLEGFGAYLAPGQALPTKPTGGLVDVQMVSLANWTFVWLPETGVGFEELIEGLIESESSTALLRLVPAISSGNSTVDDRISWGYAPLTLQSLSGEQSFAWYRGPFTPVVPQDLPPVGDPSTSARYAQTADELMIYLEDQGLFDMSYAAAWNMGRELALANSSFVTAIARYRRLARTAVLQVAERRRTPSLLSSTPTEELANGSAKRSFSRQMATGMAMTWHGALAAATHPQAQVTGRQTIIRTPRIRARKAAKLSPMSLVAQPKVIDAVAEYLDDATNPIAEFLAALSMLTPLPFSSLVPDARMLPVESIRFFYVDPNWIDALLAGATSLAANTGLDIALAQALAPKLNSRVQDAARSRFRRTFANAPQASSANPVTQTGLLIRSAVVSGWPTMAISGSANGAPLNIVRDDILAPDVRLVIFSGVPDTVMLAEPYQGLQFGVEDNGIVPRYVTSAGPIGGQIPNIPPVPPAAPGDGYKQFLALYTQGTTGVVQVTSLAAALKTATTAGSDFGAGDFALQIVRSPEMQNFKASSQSGVNL
;
A
#
# COMPACT_ATOMS: atom_id res chain seq x y z
N MET A 1 -1.88 -15.99 -46.23
CA MET A 1 -1.74 -16.98 -45.15
C MET A 1 -1.60 -16.22 -43.88
N PRO A 2 -2.32 -16.53 -42.80
CA PRO A 2 -2.08 -15.86 -41.52
C PRO A 2 -0.68 -16.26 -41.03
N ILE A 3 0.13 -15.28 -40.66
CA ILE A 3 1.42 -15.48 -40.02
C ILE A 3 1.14 -16.27 -38.73
N PRO A 4 1.76 -17.47 -38.54
CA PRO A 4 1.55 -18.20 -37.30
C PRO A 4 2.09 -17.36 -36.15
N LEU A 5 1.23 -17.11 -35.14
CA LEU A 5 1.63 -16.51 -33.90
C LEU A 5 2.77 -17.28 -33.24
N PRO A 6 3.73 -16.64 -32.56
CA PRO A 6 4.82 -17.34 -31.90
C PRO A 6 4.27 -18.43 -30.98
N ARG A 7 4.85 -19.62 -31.05
CA ARG A 7 4.46 -20.73 -30.18
C ARG A 7 4.98 -20.42 -28.76
N LEU A 8 4.06 -20.07 -27.89
CA LEU A 8 4.30 -20.15 -26.45
C LEU A 8 4.49 -21.64 -26.12
N MET A 9 5.71 -22.05 -25.83
CA MET A 9 5.94 -23.36 -25.22
C MET A 9 5.72 -23.18 -23.71
N PHE A 10 4.48 -23.47 -23.32
CA PHE A 10 4.11 -23.55 -21.91
C PHE A 10 4.49 -24.93 -21.38
N SER A 11 5.13 -24.97 -20.25
CA SER A 11 5.17 -26.18 -19.44
C SER A 11 3.76 -26.59 -18.96
N ARG A 12 2.79 -25.66 -18.90
CA ARG A 12 1.36 -25.90 -18.64
C ARG A 12 0.49 -24.75 -19.09
N LEU A 13 -0.48 -24.97 -19.94
CA LEU A 13 -1.61 -24.06 -20.21
C LEU A 13 -2.46 -23.99 -18.95
N ALA A 14 -2.29 -22.92 -18.18
CA ALA A 14 -3.23 -22.56 -17.13
C ALA A 14 -4.38 -21.76 -17.74
N ALA A 15 -5.58 -21.99 -17.23
CA ALA A 15 -6.68 -21.06 -17.32
C ALA A 15 -6.20 -19.66 -16.94
N SER A 16 -6.89 -18.61 -17.38
CA SER A 16 -6.56 -17.19 -17.09
C SER A 16 -5.91 -17.00 -15.74
N VAL A 17 -4.75 -16.35 -15.72
CA VAL A 17 -4.04 -16.03 -14.47
C VAL A 17 -5.01 -15.28 -13.56
N PRO A 18 -5.27 -15.73 -12.32
CA PRO A 18 -6.14 -15.02 -11.41
C PRO A 18 -5.66 -13.60 -11.17
N THR A 19 -6.57 -12.67 -10.89
CA THR A 19 -6.24 -11.30 -10.54
C THR A 19 -5.29 -11.26 -9.33
N GLY A 20 -4.20 -10.50 -9.43
CA GLY A 20 -3.14 -10.42 -8.42
C GLY A 20 -2.15 -11.58 -8.42
N ALA A 21 -2.28 -12.54 -9.35
CA ALA A 21 -1.34 -13.65 -9.47
C ALA A 21 -0.23 -13.36 -10.48
N LEU A 22 0.95 -13.90 -10.20
CA LEU A 22 2.13 -13.89 -11.04
C LEU A 22 2.33 -15.26 -11.64
N GLN A 23 2.61 -15.34 -12.94
CA GLN A 23 3.00 -16.57 -13.59
C GLN A 23 4.35 -16.41 -14.30
N LEU A 24 5.24 -17.38 -14.10
CA LEU A 24 6.59 -17.41 -14.68
C LEU A 24 6.66 -18.49 -15.77
N TYR A 25 7.43 -18.19 -16.81
CA TYR A 25 7.63 -19.07 -17.97
C TYR A 25 9.11 -19.13 -18.31
N ASP A 26 9.58 -20.21 -18.89
CA ASP A 26 10.99 -20.38 -19.28
C ASP A 26 11.43 -19.37 -20.37
N GLY A 27 10.52 -18.94 -21.21
CA GLY A 27 10.79 -17.94 -22.23
C GLY A 27 9.69 -17.88 -23.28
N LEU A 28 9.76 -16.85 -24.13
CA LEU A 28 8.93 -16.71 -25.32
C LEU A 28 9.83 -16.75 -26.55
N PHE A 29 9.94 -17.96 -27.15
CA PHE A 29 10.86 -18.19 -28.25
C PHE A 29 10.22 -17.82 -29.58
N PRO A 30 10.81 -16.91 -30.38
CA PRO A 30 10.32 -16.57 -31.70
C PRO A 30 10.47 -17.78 -32.67
N GLN A 31 9.61 -17.83 -33.67
CA GLN A 31 9.68 -18.88 -34.71
C GLN A 31 10.90 -18.68 -35.65
N LEU A 32 11.29 -17.43 -35.84
CA LEU A 32 12.44 -17.00 -36.62
C LEU A 32 13.21 -15.97 -35.82
N VAL A 33 14.49 -16.19 -35.67
CA VAL A 33 15.40 -15.19 -35.06
C VAL A 33 15.88 -14.22 -36.14
N ALA A 34 16.54 -13.12 -35.73
CA ALA A 34 17.10 -12.16 -36.68
C ALA A 34 18.13 -12.82 -37.59
N ASP A 35 17.83 -12.90 -38.85
CA ASP A 35 18.69 -13.47 -39.90
C ASP A 35 18.09 -13.20 -41.30
N THR A 36 18.81 -13.56 -42.34
CA THR A 36 18.34 -13.58 -43.72
C THR A 36 17.81 -14.97 -44.09
N TYR A 37 16.56 -15.05 -44.45
CA TYR A 37 15.87 -16.26 -44.83
C TYR A 37 15.55 -16.25 -46.31
N SER A 38 15.50 -17.44 -46.93
CA SER A 38 15.07 -17.61 -48.31
C SER A 38 13.96 -18.63 -48.44
N ILE A 39 12.98 -18.32 -49.26
CA ILE A 39 11.94 -19.26 -49.66
C ILE A 39 12.24 -19.72 -51.06
N SER A 40 12.59 -20.99 -51.23
CA SER A 40 12.84 -21.60 -52.52
C SER A 40 11.60 -22.34 -52.98
N VAL A 41 11.08 -21.98 -54.12
CA VAL A 41 9.95 -22.68 -54.77
C VAL A 41 10.46 -23.44 -55.98
N ASN A 42 10.37 -24.75 -55.91
CA ASN A 42 10.77 -25.64 -57.01
C ASN A 42 9.52 -26.22 -57.66
N HIS A 43 9.37 -25.98 -58.95
CA HIS A 43 8.32 -26.57 -59.76
C HIS A 43 8.91 -27.52 -60.76
N GLN A 44 8.33 -28.69 -60.83
CA GLN A 44 8.67 -29.67 -61.85
C GLN A 44 7.43 -29.93 -62.75
N VAL A 45 7.57 -29.64 -64.00
CA VAL A 45 6.50 -29.91 -64.96
C VAL A 45 6.81 -31.26 -65.63
N THR A 46 5.90 -32.21 -65.50
CA THR A 46 6.01 -33.53 -66.16
C THR A 46 5.27 -33.51 -67.51
N PRO A 47 5.96 -33.33 -68.64
CA PRO A 47 5.31 -33.33 -69.95
C PRO A 47 4.92 -34.76 -70.35
N PRO A 48 3.92 -34.93 -71.22
CA PRO A 48 3.50 -36.28 -71.72
C PRO A 48 4.63 -37.03 -72.40
N SER A 49 5.65 -36.32 -72.90
CA SER A 49 6.86 -36.89 -73.48
C SER A 49 8.02 -35.89 -73.43
N GLY A 50 9.24 -36.36 -73.13
CA GLY A 50 10.44 -35.55 -73.02
C GLY A 50 10.97 -35.39 -71.62
N THR A 51 12.05 -34.64 -71.46
CA THR A 51 12.66 -34.34 -70.11
C THR A 51 11.82 -33.32 -69.33
N ALA A 52 11.51 -33.62 -68.10
CA ALA A 52 10.77 -32.68 -67.18
C ALA A 52 11.62 -31.42 -66.91
N PRO A 53 11.20 -30.23 -67.36
CA PRO A 53 11.87 -29.00 -66.96
C PRO A 53 11.61 -28.68 -65.51
N ALA A 54 12.64 -28.34 -64.73
CA ALA A 54 12.57 -27.82 -63.37
C ALA A 54 12.70 -26.34 -63.41
N TYR A 55 11.82 -25.67 -62.69
CA TYR A 55 11.86 -24.19 -62.46
C TYR A 55 12.06 -23.94 -60.98
N SER A 56 13.05 -23.16 -60.62
CA SER A 56 13.27 -22.68 -59.26
C SER A 56 13.24 -21.18 -59.19
N THR A 57 12.64 -20.69 -58.14
CA THR A 57 12.64 -19.25 -57.84
C THR A 57 12.89 -19.10 -56.32
N ASP A 58 13.85 -18.22 -55.99
CA ASP A 58 14.21 -17.89 -54.62
C ASP A 58 13.75 -16.49 -54.29
N GLN A 59 13.13 -16.32 -53.09
CA GLN A 59 12.74 -15.06 -52.54
C GLN A 59 13.42 -14.91 -51.19
N SER A 60 14.29 -13.96 -51.01
CA SER A 60 14.92 -13.66 -49.71
C SER A 60 14.14 -12.60 -48.97
N PHE A 61 14.12 -12.71 -47.62
CA PHE A 61 13.58 -11.73 -46.68
C PHE A 61 14.47 -11.70 -45.44
N ILE A 62 14.46 -10.57 -44.74
CA ILE A 62 15.25 -10.34 -43.54
C ILE A 62 14.31 -10.21 -42.35
N VAL A 63 14.60 -10.95 -41.27
CA VAL A 63 14.01 -10.74 -39.93
C VAL A 63 14.96 -9.85 -39.16
N GLN A 64 14.45 -8.71 -38.65
CA GLN A 64 15.24 -7.75 -37.91
C GLN A 64 14.85 -7.77 -36.44
N ALA A 65 15.82 -7.58 -35.55
CA ALA A 65 15.67 -7.34 -34.13
C ALA A 65 16.71 -6.31 -33.67
N PRO A 66 16.54 -5.64 -32.53
CA PRO A 66 17.53 -4.75 -31.94
C PRO A 66 18.90 -5.42 -31.85
N GLU A 67 19.99 -4.69 -32.13
CA GLU A 67 21.34 -5.27 -32.18
C GLU A 67 22.35 -4.43 -31.37
N PHE A 68 22.60 -3.18 -31.77
CA PHE A 68 23.57 -2.28 -31.15
C PHE A 68 22.93 -1.20 -30.29
N TYR A 69 21.62 -1.09 -30.35
CA TYR A 69 20.85 -0.07 -29.63
C TYR A 69 19.50 -0.67 -29.18
N LEU A 70 19.12 -0.32 -27.95
CA LEU A 70 17.81 -0.65 -27.40
C LEU A 70 17.08 0.64 -27.08
N ASP A 71 15.82 0.76 -27.48
CA ASP A 71 14.99 1.91 -27.09
C ASP A 71 14.85 1.90 -25.56
N PRO A 72 15.16 3.01 -24.88
CA PRO A 72 15.02 3.11 -23.41
C PRO A 72 13.61 2.78 -22.90
N GLY A 73 12.58 3.01 -23.73
CA GLY A 73 11.17 2.64 -23.39
C GLY A 73 10.90 1.14 -23.28
N ILE A 74 11.83 0.30 -23.74
CA ILE A 74 11.72 -1.16 -23.59
C ILE A 74 12.04 -1.60 -22.16
N VAL A 75 12.90 -0.86 -21.45
CA VAL A 75 13.20 -1.15 -20.04
C VAL A 75 12.04 -0.68 -19.18
N SER A 76 11.32 -1.62 -18.60
CA SER A 76 10.17 -1.36 -17.74
C SER A 76 10.59 -1.03 -16.30
N SER A 77 11.52 -1.82 -15.76
CA SER A 77 12.04 -1.63 -14.40
C SER A 77 13.40 -2.28 -14.23
N ASN A 78 14.16 -1.79 -13.27
CA ASN A 78 15.43 -2.36 -12.84
C ASN A 78 15.49 -2.45 -11.31
N SER A 79 16.22 -3.43 -10.80
CA SER A 79 16.49 -3.60 -9.38
C SER A 79 17.92 -4.10 -9.19
N PRO A 80 18.76 -3.48 -8.32
CA PRO A 80 18.49 -2.23 -7.61
C PRO A 80 18.18 -1.05 -8.56
N PRO A 81 17.33 -0.08 -8.13
CA PRO A 81 17.03 1.10 -8.95
C PRO A 81 18.25 1.97 -9.24
N ASP A 82 18.22 2.74 -10.32
CA ASP A 82 19.28 3.69 -10.64
C ASP A 82 19.48 4.72 -9.52
N GLY A 83 20.73 4.92 -9.11
CA GLY A 83 21.10 5.80 -8.01
C GLY A 83 20.78 5.29 -6.61
N ALA A 84 20.24 4.08 -6.47
CA ALA A 84 19.94 3.50 -5.16
C ALA A 84 21.18 3.32 -4.28
N VAL A 85 21.01 3.53 -2.98
CA VAL A 85 22.08 3.40 -1.97
C VAL A 85 21.51 2.60 -0.81
N ALA A 86 21.88 1.32 -0.69
CA ALA A 86 21.40 0.43 0.37
C ALA A 86 22.28 -0.84 0.49
N VAL A 87 21.89 -1.73 1.40
CA VAL A 87 22.47 -3.08 1.51
C VAL A 87 21.80 -3.96 0.43
N PHE A 88 22.58 -4.50 -0.49
CA PHE A 88 22.08 -5.33 -1.60
C PHE A 88 22.75 -6.70 -1.71
N ASP A 89 23.51 -7.09 -0.70
CA ASP A 89 24.35 -8.29 -0.72
C ASP A 89 23.60 -9.61 -0.94
N GLN A 90 22.32 -9.67 -0.58
CA GLN A 90 21.47 -10.84 -0.77
C GLN A 90 20.60 -10.78 -2.04
N GLN A 91 20.67 -9.68 -2.79
CA GLN A 91 19.82 -9.43 -3.94
C GLN A 91 20.58 -9.59 -5.26
N LEU A 92 20.06 -10.43 -6.16
CA LEU A 92 20.52 -10.48 -7.55
C LEU A 92 19.94 -9.30 -8.34
N PRO A 93 20.76 -8.59 -9.13
CA PRO A 93 20.25 -7.56 -10.02
C PRO A 93 19.30 -8.12 -11.05
N VAL A 94 18.29 -7.34 -11.41
CA VAL A 94 17.25 -7.73 -12.36
C VAL A 94 16.84 -6.55 -13.22
N VAL A 95 16.54 -6.83 -14.49
CA VAL A 95 15.91 -5.89 -15.42
C VAL A 95 14.69 -6.54 -16.05
N THR A 96 13.61 -5.79 -16.14
CA THR A 96 12.36 -6.23 -16.78
C THR A 96 12.18 -5.42 -18.06
N LEU A 97 11.89 -6.14 -19.16
CA LEU A 97 11.71 -5.57 -20.48
C LEU A 97 10.27 -5.75 -20.95
N ASN A 98 9.70 -4.73 -21.57
CA ASN A 98 8.32 -4.74 -22.07
C ASN A 98 8.13 -5.68 -23.28
N ASP A 99 9.21 -6.06 -23.94
CA ASP A 99 9.16 -7.03 -25.03
C ASP A 99 9.46 -8.45 -24.48
N PRO A 100 8.49 -9.36 -24.52
CA PRO A 100 8.65 -10.68 -23.93
C PRO A 100 9.53 -11.63 -24.74
N SER A 101 9.77 -11.39 -26.03
CA SER A 101 10.59 -12.24 -26.91
C SER A 101 12.02 -11.76 -27.07
N LEU A 102 12.29 -10.52 -26.74
CA LEU A 102 13.54 -9.83 -27.03
C LEU A 102 14.81 -10.62 -26.64
N PRO A 103 14.91 -11.29 -25.46
CA PRO A 103 16.12 -12.04 -25.11
C PRO A 103 16.45 -13.21 -26.06
N TRP A 104 15.50 -13.65 -26.88
CA TRP A 104 15.66 -14.80 -27.79
C TRP A 104 15.48 -14.43 -29.28
N GLU A 105 15.43 -13.14 -29.60
CA GLU A 105 15.26 -12.67 -30.98
C GLU A 105 16.53 -12.74 -31.82
N ARG A 106 17.67 -12.92 -31.19
CA ARG A 106 18.99 -13.06 -31.84
C ARG A 106 19.77 -14.25 -31.28
N GLU A 107 20.82 -14.65 -32.00
CA GLU A 107 21.70 -15.74 -31.59
C GLU A 107 23.04 -15.17 -31.05
N ILE A 108 23.64 -15.87 -30.07
CA ILE A 108 24.97 -15.54 -29.56
C ILE A 108 26.04 -15.68 -30.64
N ASN A 109 25.89 -16.69 -31.52
CA ASN A 109 26.78 -16.95 -32.65
C ASN A 109 26.06 -16.62 -33.95
N PRO A 110 26.11 -15.39 -34.43
CA PRO A 110 25.46 -15.00 -35.68
C PRO A 110 26.03 -15.79 -36.86
N GLY A 111 25.14 -16.22 -37.79
CA GLY A 111 25.49 -17.05 -38.97
C GLY A 111 25.57 -18.55 -38.73
N GLU A 112 25.43 -19.03 -37.50
CA GLU A 112 25.16 -20.45 -37.22
C GLU A 112 23.65 -20.73 -37.45
N LYS A 113 23.29 -22.03 -37.64
CA LYS A 113 21.88 -22.38 -37.76
C LYS A 113 21.18 -22.05 -36.42
N PRO A 114 20.13 -21.24 -36.46
CA PRO A 114 19.44 -20.83 -35.24
C PRO A 114 18.87 -22.06 -34.51
N VAL A 115 19.07 -22.10 -33.20
CA VAL A 115 18.39 -23.06 -32.33
C VAL A 115 17.04 -22.45 -31.97
N VAL A 116 15.95 -23.06 -32.44
CA VAL A 116 14.60 -22.59 -32.18
C VAL A 116 13.94 -23.44 -31.11
N GLY A 117 13.36 -22.81 -30.09
CA GLY A 117 12.66 -23.50 -29.00
C GLY A 117 13.50 -23.60 -27.71
N ASN A 118 13.22 -24.62 -26.89
CA ASN A 118 13.79 -24.78 -25.54
C ASN A 118 15.34 -24.86 -25.45
N GLY A 119 16.05 -24.85 -26.55
CA GLY A 119 17.51 -24.82 -26.59
C GLY A 119 18.09 -23.44 -26.91
N SER A 120 17.24 -22.46 -27.22
CA SER A 120 17.68 -21.09 -27.51
C SER A 120 18.17 -20.41 -26.26
N LEU A 121 19.38 -19.83 -26.30
CA LEU A 121 19.97 -19.06 -25.22
C LEU A 121 19.65 -17.57 -25.41
N PRO A 122 19.53 -16.80 -24.34
CA PRO A 122 19.39 -15.36 -24.48
C PRO A 122 20.67 -14.77 -25.07
N TRP A 123 20.52 -13.90 -26.09
CA TRP A 123 21.64 -13.21 -26.72
C TRP A 123 22.17 -12.01 -25.92
N MET A 124 21.47 -11.66 -24.84
CA MET A 124 21.82 -10.59 -23.91
C MET A 124 21.95 -11.10 -22.49
N ALA A 125 22.73 -10.39 -21.67
CA ALA A 125 22.93 -10.69 -20.26
C ALA A 125 22.96 -9.39 -19.43
N LEU A 126 22.54 -9.50 -18.16
CA LEU A 126 22.71 -8.45 -17.17
C LEU A 126 24.00 -8.71 -16.38
N LEU A 127 24.94 -7.80 -16.50
CA LEU A 127 26.25 -7.84 -15.79
C LEU A 127 26.34 -6.69 -14.79
N ILE A 128 27.01 -6.93 -13.66
CA ILE A 128 27.40 -5.86 -12.73
C ILE A 128 28.90 -5.90 -12.49
N PHE A 129 29.50 -4.72 -12.47
CA PHE A 129 30.92 -4.51 -12.19
C PHE A 129 31.07 -3.57 -10.99
N ALA A 130 31.90 -3.95 -10.03
CA ALA A 130 32.29 -3.03 -8.98
C ALA A 130 33.24 -1.98 -9.53
N GLU A 131 33.31 -0.84 -8.85
CA GLU A 131 34.30 0.20 -9.16
C GLU A 131 35.72 -0.39 -9.17
N GLY A 132 36.45 -0.17 -10.28
CA GLY A 132 37.78 -0.76 -10.51
C GLY A 132 37.80 -2.03 -11.36
N GLU A 133 36.68 -2.72 -11.55
CA GLU A 133 36.58 -3.93 -12.40
C GLU A 133 36.21 -3.61 -13.86
N ILE A 134 35.86 -2.37 -14.14
CA ILE A 134 35.50 -1.83 -15.45
C ILE A 134 36.27 -0.54 -15.73
N ALA A 135 36.68 -0.34 -16.97
CA ALA A 135 37.38 0.87 -17.35
C ALA A 135 36.41 2.06 -17.48
N LEU A 136 36.77 3.19 -16.88
CA LEU A 136 36.01 4.43 -17.10
C LEU A 136 36.36 5.02 -18.47
N ALA A 137 35.37 5.63 -19.11
CA ALA A 137 35.57 6.33 -20.37
C ALA A 137 36.54 7.54 -20.18
N PRO A 138 37.36 7.87 -21.17
CA PRO A 138 38.32 8.97 -21.05
C PRO A 138 37.64 10.28 -20.62
N ALA A 139 38.19 10.90 -19.57
CA ALA A 139 37.70 12.15 -18.98
C ALA A 139 36.23 12.09 -18.48
N SER A 140 35.74 10.91 -18.14
CA SER A 140 34.39 10.68 -17.64
C SER A 140 34.42 9.87 -16.32
N SER A 141 33.39 10.04 -15.51
CA SER A 141 33.08 9.17 -14.36
C SER A 141 32.20 7.96 -14.73
N SER A 142 31.80 7.83 -16.00
CA SER A 142 30.99 6.75 -16.51
C SER A 142 31.86 5.75 -17.29
N PRO A 143 31.58 4.43 -17.19
CA PRO A 143 32.26 3.43 -18.00
C PRO A 143 31.73 3.37 -19.45
N VAL A 144 30.65 4.07 -19.77
CA VAL A 144 29.97 4.00 -21.08
C VAL A 144 30.71 4.85 -22.11
N ILE A 145 31.07 4.22 -23.23
CA ILE A 145 31.70 4.86 -24.39
C ILE A 145 30.67 4.93 -25.52
N THR A 146 30.39 6.11 -26.01
CA THR A 146 29.55 6.30 -27.20
C THR A 146 30.43 6.38 -28.44
N SER A 147 30.15 5.54 -29.44
CA SER A 147 30.89 5.47 -30.70
C SER A 147 29.97 5.04 -31.85
N THR A 148 30.46 5.10 -33.09
CA THR A 148 29.73 4.41 -34.17
C THR A 148 29.99 2.91 -34.12
N VAL A 149 29.08 2.10 -34.68
CA VAL A 149 29.25 0.65 -34.81
C VAL A 149 30.55 0.34 -35.60
N ARG A 150 30.88 1.13 -36.62
CA ARG A 150 32.14 1.01 -37.40
C ARG A 150 33.36 1.15 -36.50
N GLN A 151 33.36 2.12 -35.57
CA GLN A 151 34.46 2.31 -34.60
C GLN A 151 34.51 1.16 -33.59
N LEU A 152 33.36 0.70 -33.11
CA LEU A 152 33.28 -0.44 -32.21
C LEU A 152 33.92 -1.69 -32.85
N LEU A 153 33.55 -2.02 -34.08
CA LEU A 153 33.99 -3.24 -34.75
C LEU A 153 35.40 -3.12 -35.37
N ALA A 154 36.01 -1.92 -35.38
CA ALA A 154 37.38 -1.74 -35.86
C ALA A 154 38.37 -2.61 -35.08
N ALA A 155 39.22 -3.38 -35.76
CA ALA A 155 40.16 -4.31 -35.16
C ALA A 155 41.14 -3.61 -34.19
N ASP A 156 41.35 -4.19 -33.03
CA ASP A 156 42.35 -3.78 -32.03
C ASP A 156 43.03 -5.02 -31.46
N PRO A 157 44.36 -5.19 -31.55
CA PRO A 157 45.05 -6.38 -31.06
C PRO A 157 45.05 -6.53 -29.54
N ASN A 158 44.72 -5.46 -28.80
CA ASN A 158 44.67 -5.46 -27.32
C ASN A 158 43.25 -5.63 -26.77
N ILE A 159 42.23 -5.53 -27.65
CA ILE A 159 40.82 -5.54 -27.20
C ILE A 159 40.07 -6.57 -28.02
N LEU A 160 39.46 -7.54 -27.30
CA LEU A 160 38.51 -8.47 -27.89
C LEU A 160 37.16 -7.75 -28.12
N LYS A 161 36.70 -7.77 -29.34
CA LYS A 161 35.48 -7.14 -29.81
C LYS A 161 34.51 -8.19 -30.38
N PRO A 162 33.21 -7.88 -30.56
CA PRO A 162 32.27 -8.83 -31.18
C PRO A 162 32.78 -9.32 -32.54
N THR A 163 32.82 -10.65 -32.74
CA THR A 163 33.19 -11.26 -34.02
C THR A 163 31.91 -11.59 -34.79
N LEU A 164 31.60 -10.73 -35.78
CA LEU A 164 30.41 -10.87 -36.62
C LEU A 164 30.81 -11.33 -38.03
N PRO A 165 29.97 -12.14 -38.73
CA PRO A 165 30.22 -12.56 -40.08
C PRO A 165 30.29 -11.35 -41.03
N SER A 166 31.12 -11.47 -42.10
CA SER A 166 31.23 -10.41 -43.10
C SER A 166 29.88 -10.17 -43.78
N GLY A 167 29.49 -8.87 -43.87
CA GLY A 167 28.19 -8.49 -44.43
C GLY A 167 26.98 -8.66 -43.52
N TRP A 168 27.20 -9.07 -42.26
CA TRP A 168 26.12 -9.21 -41.28
C TRP A 168 25.53 -7.84 -40.88
N VAL A 169 26.38 -6.86 -40.75
CA VAL A 169 25.99 -5.47 -40.44
C VAL A 169 25.88 -4.64 -41.69
N THR A 170 24.76 -3.99 -41.95
CA THR A 170 24.56 -3.12 -43.12
C THR A 170 25.37 -1.87 -43.00
N ASP A 171 25.69 -1.20 -44.14
CA ASP A 171 26.43 0.07 -44.13
C ASP A 171 25.71 1.19 -43.38
N GLU A 172 24.38 1.22 -43.42
CA GLU A 172 23.56 2.17 -42.65
C GLU A 172 23.71 1.96 -41.12
N LEU A 173 23.75 0.71 -40.70
CA LEU A 173 23.91 0.35 -39.27
C LEU A 173 25.34 0.61 -38.79
N MET A 174 26.33 0.45 -39.66
CA MET A 174 27.76 0.77 -39.37
C MET A 174 27.99 2.19 -38.93
N ASP A 175 27.24 3.14 -39.45
CA ASP A 175 27.36 4.57 -39.13
C ASP A 175 26.43 5.03 -37.99
N SER A 176 25.58 4.11 -37.48
CA SER A 176 24.73 4.39 -36.32
C SER A 176 25.54 4.48 -35.04
N GLN A 177 25.00 5.23 -34.06
CA GLN A 177 25.59 5.36 -32.73
C GLN A 177 25.27 4.13 -31.86
N CYS A 178 26.24 3.67 -31.12
CA CYS A 178 26.06 2.64 -30.12
C CYS A 178 26.80 2.99 -28.82
N GLN A 179 26.37 2.37 -27.71
CA GLN A 179 27.05 2.46 -26.44
C GLN A 179 27.82 1.16 -26.19
N SER A 180 29.01 1.26 -25.63
CA SER A 180 29.86 0.11 -25.30
C SER A 180 30.59 0.34 -23.98
N ILE A 181 31.05 -0.77 -23.38
CA ILE A 181 31.89 -0.79 -22.19
C ILE A 181 33.18 -1.56 -22.49
N ILE A 182 34.26 -1.17 -21.80
CA ILE A 182 35.54 -1.90 -21.85
C ILE A 182 35.88 -2.35 -20.44
N PHE A 183 36.23 -3.61 -20.28
CA PHE A 183 36.69 -4.18 -19.02
C PHE A 183 37.91 -5.06 -19.22
N PRO A 184 38.79 -5.19 -18.19
CA PRO A 184 39.96 -6.04 -18.25
C PRO A 184 39.59 -7.51 -18.49
N GLY A 185 40.40 -8.25 -19.23
CA GLY A 185 40.17 -9.67 -19.45
C GLY A 185 40.11 -10.51 -18.16
N THR A 186 40.68 -10.03 -17.08
CA THR A 186 40.58 -10.65 -15.73
C THR A 186 39.12 -10.63 -15.21
N SER A 187 38.33 -9.63 -15.59
CA SER A 187 36.90 -9.54 -15.23
C SER A 187 36.00 -10.45 -16.08
N TRP A 188 36.55 -11.18 -17.07
CA TRP A 188 35.78 -12.14 -17.86
C TRP A 188 35.15 -13.25 -17.01
N SER A 189 35.80 -13.63 -15.92
CA SER A 189 35.29 -14.63 -14.98
C SER A 189 34.01 -14.21 -14.26
N LEU A 190 33.62 -12.93 -14.33
CA LEU A 190 32.36 -12.43 -13.78
C LEU A 190 31.16 -12.70 -14.69
N LEU A 191 31.39 -13.06 -15.94
CA LEU A 191 30.33 -13.34 -16.90
C LEU A 191 29.73 -14.73 -16.69
N PRO A 192 28.42 -14.91 -16.97
CA PRO A 192 27.78 -16.22 -16.96
C PRO A 192 28.32 -17.12 -18.08
N SER A 193 28.42 -18.40 -17.81
CA SER A 193 28.66 -19.42 -18.84
C SER A 193 27.44 -19.66 -19.71
N LYS A 194 27.61 -20.32 -20.86
CA LYS A 194 26.45 -20.75 -21.70
C LYS A 194 25.41 -21.58 -20.93
N SER A 195 25.86 -22.43 -20.00
CA SER A 195 24.96 -23.22 -19.16
C SER A 195 24.20 -22.39 -18.12
N ASP A 196 24.83 -21.34 -17.60
CA ASP A 196 24.17 -20.43 -16.64
C ASP A 196 23.10 -19.57 -17.34
N LEU A 197 23.35 -19.13 -18.57
CA LEU A 197 22.41 -18.33 -19.36
C LEU A 197 21.03 -19.00 -19.52
N THR A 198 20.96 -20.33 -19.50
CA THR A 198 19.71 -21.09 -19.58
C THR A 198 18.72 -20.70 -18.46
N TYR A 199 19.22 -20.24 -17.30
CA TYR A 199 18.41 -19.92 -16.13
C TYR A 199 18.30 -18.42 -15.84
N LEU A 200 19.05 -17.58 -16.57
CA LEU A 200 19.15 -16.14 -16.28
C LEU A 200 18.19 -15.26 -17.08
N ALA A 201 17.36 -15.87 -17.91
CA ALA A 201 16.30 -15.17 -18.64
C ALA A 201 14.98 -15.95 -18.57
N HIS A 202 13.89 -15.28 -18.26
CA HIS A 202 12.55 -15.88 -18.19
C HIS A 202 11.48 -14.86 -18.60
N CYS A 203 10.26 -15.32 -18.85
CA CYS A 203 9.12 -14.44 -19.04
C CYS A 203 8.20 -14.48 -17.82
N ARG A 204 7.49 -13.39 -17.58
CA ARG A 204 6.46 -13.30 -16.55
C ARG A 204 5.20 -12.63 -17.07
N THR A 205 4.06 -13.05 -16.57
CA THR A 205 2.76 -12.38 -16.74
C THR A 205 2.22 -11.99 -15.39
N VAL A 206 1.78 -10.75 -15.27
CA VAL A 206 1.10 -10.22 -14.08
C VAL A 206 -0.33 -9.89 -14.48
N ASN A 207 -1.32 -10.38 -13.74
CA ASN A 207 -2.71 -10.00 -13.91
C ASN A 207 -3.09 -8.98 -12.84
N ALA A 208 -3.02 -7.69 -13.19
CA ALA A 208 -3.50 -6.61 -12.34
C ALA A 208 -5.02 -6.39 -12.54
N GLU A 209 -5.73 -5.94 -11.51
CA GLU A 209 -7.21 -5.80 -11.52
C GLU A 209 -7.78 -4.92 -12.62
N ASN A 210 -6.99 -4.04 -13.22
CA ASN A 210 -7.44 -3.02 -14.19
C ASN A 210 -6.59 -2.94 -15.46
N GLU A 211 -5.67 -3.88 -15.69
CA GLU A 211 -4.79 -3.86 -16.85
C GLU A 211 -4.91 -5.17 -17.64
N ASP A 212 -4.81 -5.06 -18.96
CA ASP A 212 -4.68 -6.24 -19.82
C ASP A 212 -3.44 -7.04 -19.41
N GLN A 213 -3.52 -8.37 -19.46
CA GLN A 213 -2.39 -9.25 -19.16
C GLN A 213 -1.19 -8.86 -20.01
N SER A 214 -0.20 -8.24 -19.41
CA SER A 214 1.06 -7.93 -20.09
C SER A 214 2.10 -9.00 -19.79
N MET A 215 2.69 -9.56 -20.83
CA MET A 215 3.83 -10.45 -20.71
C MET A 215 5.11 -9.63 -20.88
N MET A 216 6.09 -9.87 -20.02
CA MET A 216 7.37 -9.18 -20.00
C MET A 216 8.49 -10.21 -19.95
N SER A 217 9.65 -9.89 -20.52
CA SER A 217 10.86 -10.67 -20.27
C SER A 217 11.67 -10.08 -19.13
N VAL A 218 12.41 -10.94 -18.45
CA VAL A 218 13.22 -10.61 -17.28
C VAL A 218 14.61 -11.18 -17.48
N LEU A 219 15.65 -10.35 -17.27
CA LEU A 219 17.03 -10.80 -17.20
C LEU A 219 17.53 -10.69 -15.76
N LEU A 220 18.13 -11.74 -15.27
CA LEU A 220 18.77 -11.85 -13.96
C LEU A 220 20.27 -11.69 -14.10
N GLY A 221 20.90 -10.93 -13.21
CA GLY A 221 22.34 -10.93 -13.04
C GLY A 221 22.77 -12.22 -12.32
N ASN A 222 23.99 -12.69 -12.65
CA ASN A 222 24.59 -13.86 -12.03
C ASN A 222 25.47 -13.54 -10.82
N ARG A 223 25.42 -12.31 -10.31
CA ARG A 223 26.36 -11.83 -9.27
C ARG A 223 25.64 -11.07 -8.16
N LEU A 224 25.97 -11.41 -6.92
CA LEU A 224 25.57 -10.64 -5.74
C LEU A 224 26.53 -9.45 -5.55
N PRO A 225 26.05 -8.23 -5.24
CA PRO A 225 26.91 -7.10 -4.91
C PRO A 225 27.47 -7.27 -3.50
N LEU A 226 28.73 -7.65 -3.40
CA LEU A 226 29.43 -7.86 -2.12
C LEU A 226 30.44 -6.74 -1.85
N ALA A 227 30.86 -6.66 -0.59
CA ALA A 227 31.95 -5.78 -0.17
C ALA A 227 33.25 -6.10 -0.93
N ASN A 228 34.09 -5.10 -1.17
CA ASN A 228 35.43 -5.33 -1.64
C ASN A 228 36.25 -6.11 -0.58
N THR A 229 36.82 -7.23 -1.00
CA THR A 229 37.63 -8.06 -0.11
C THR A 229 38.91 -7.35 0.29
N GLY A 230 39.22 -7.38 1.58
CA GLY A 230 40.47 -6.85 2.15
C GLY A 230 40.37 -5.41 2.69
N VAL A 231 39.24 -4.75 2.60
CA VAL A 231 38.99 -3.44 3.23
C VAL A 231 38.23 -3.66 4.53
N THR A 232 38.84 -3.37 5.66
CA THR A 232 38.21 -3.45 6.98
C THR A 232 38.43 -2.11 7.72
N PRO A 233 37.37 -1.39 8.12
CA PRO A 233 35.95 -1.72 7.91
C PRO A 233 35.52 -1.65 6.43
N ALA A 234 34.48 -2.40 6.09
CA ALA A 234 33.92 -2.38 4.74
C ALA A 234 33.53 -0.94 4.35
N GLN A 235 33.74 -0.59 3.09
CA GLN A 235 33.44 0.74 2.55
C GLN A 235 32.31 0.61 1.53
N PRO A 236 31.52 1.67 1.30
CA PRO A 236 30.55 1.70 0.21
C PRO A 236 31.21 1.35 -1.12
N VAL A 237 30.54 0.52 -1.91
CA VAL A 237 31.04 0.09 -3.23
C VAL A 237 30.04 0.53 -4.30
N ARG A 238 30.51 1.28 -5.30
CA ARG A 238 29.71 1.61 -6.46
C ARG A 238 29.72 0.44 -7.44
N TYR A 239 28.53 0.07 -7.91
CA TYR A 239 28.31 -0.92 -8.95
C TYR A 239 27.78 -0.28 -10.21
N TYR A 240 28.24 -0.75 -11.35
CA TYR A 240 27.80 -0.39 -12.69
C TYR A 240 27.05 -1.60 -13.28
N ALA A 241 25.77 -1.47 -13.51
CA ALA A 241 24.93 -2.50 -14.11
C ALA A 241 24.79 -2.23 -15.62
N HIS A 242 24.96 -3.26 -16.43
CA HIS A 242 24.89 -3.18 -17.88
C HIS A 242 24.10 -4.38 -18.44
N VAL A 243 23.12 -4.09 -19.28
CA VAL A 243 22.54 -5.10 -20.18
C VAL A 243 23.44 -5.11 -21.41
N VAL A 244 24.15 -6.21 -21.63
CA VAL A 244 25.12 -6.34 -22.71
C VAL A 244 24.66 -7.30 -23.78
N SER A 245 25.09 -7.07 -25.03
CA SER A 245 24.99 -8.04 -26.11
C SER A 245 26.11 -9.07 -25.99
N LEU A 246 25.75 -10.35 -26.03
CA LEU A 246 26.68 -11.50 -26.08
C LEU A 246 26.97 -11.94 -27.51
N GLU A 247 26.37 -11.31 -28.50
CA GLU A 247 26.52 -11.62 -29.90
C GLU A 247 27.98 -11.46 -30.34
N GLY A 248 28.51 -12.51 -31.00
CA GLY A 248 29.91 -12.55 -31.42
C GLY A 248 30.90 -13.01 -30.36
N PHE A 249 30.46 -13.30 -29.12
CA PHE A 249 31.33 -13.80 -28.04
C PHE A 249 31.11 -15.28 -27.73
N GLY A 250 30.22 -15.97 -28.43
CA GLY A 250 29.81 -17.33 -28.12
C GLY A 250 30.93 -18.38 -28.06
N ALA A 251 32.03 -18.18 -28.78
CA ALA A 251 33.21 -19.05 -28.73
C ALA A 251 33.90 -19.01 -27.36
N TYR A 252 33.88 -17.86 -26.69
CA TYR A 252 34.57 -17.61 -25.41
C TYR A 252 33.68 -17.92 -24.19
N LEU A 253 32.35 -18.00 -24.36
CA LEU A 253 31.41 -18.34 -23.30
C LEU A 253 31.30 -19.86 -23.02
N ALA A 254 31.96 -20.66 -23.80
CA ALA A 254 32.01 -22.10 -23.55
C ALA A 254 32.91 -22.42 -22.35
N PRO A 255 32.55 -23.44 -21.54
CA PRO A 255 33.35 -23.80 -20.38
C PRO A 255 34.83 -24.14 -20.76
N GLY A 256 35.79 -23.58 -20.03
CA GLY A 256 37.20 -23.86 -20.23
C GLY A 256 37.88 -23.09 -21.37
N GLN A 257 37.18 -22.23 -22.08
CA GLN A 257 37.78 -21.35 -23.08
C GLN A 257 38.50 -20.18 -22.45
N ALA A 258 39.74 -19.95 -22.88
CA ALA A 258 40.55 -18.82 -22.43
C ALA A 258 40.45 -17.65 -23.43
N LEU A 259 40.47 -16.40 -22.91
CA LEU A 259 40.62 -15.23 -23.75
C LEU A 259 42.00 -15.18 -24.42
N PRO A 260 42.14 -14.54 -25.61
CA PRO A 260 43.42 -14.27 -26.23
C PRO A 260 44.36 -13.46 -25.31
N THR A 261 45.63 -13.46 -25.63
CA THR A 261 46.64 -12.63 -24.95
C THR A 261 47.02 -11.44 -25.81
N LYS A 262 47.28 -10.30 -25.15
CA LYS A 262 47.82 -9.09 -25.79
C LYS A 262 49.20 -9.36 -26.35
N PRO A 263 49.61 -8.67 -27.42
CA PRO A 263 51.02 -8.73 -27.92
C PRO A 263 52.05 -8.39 -26.86
N THR A 264 51.69 -7.56 -25.90
CA THR A 264 52.54 -7.14 -24.75
C THR A 264 52.51 -8.09 -23.56
N GLY A 265 51.75 -9.17 -23.64
CA GLY A 265 51.49 -10.11 -22.53
C GLY A 265 50.24 -9.76 -21.71
N GLY A 266 49.69 -10.74 -21.00
CA GLY A 266 48.43 -10.64 -20.27
C GLY A 266 47.19 -10.84 -21.15
N LEU A 267 46.01 -10.95 -20.53
CA LEU A 267 44.76 -11.13 -21.25
C LEU A 267 44.35 -9.85 -22.00
N VAL A 268 43.71 -9.98 -23.14
CA VAL A 268 43.12 -8.84 -23.86
C VAL A 268 42.00 -8.22 -23.02
N ASP A 269 41.78 -6.93 -23.16
CA ASP A 269 40.58 -6.29 -22.63
C ASP A 269 39.38 -6.69 -23.51
N VAL A 270 38.18 -6.57 -22.98
CA VAL A 270 36.95 -6.94 -23.72
C VAL A 270 36.07 -5.72 -23.88
N GLN A 271 35.61 -5.48 -25.11
CA GLN A 271 34.65 -4.43 -25.42
C GLN A 271 33.32 -5.04 -25.84
N MET A 272 32.25 -4.71 -25.10
CA MET A 272 30.91 -5.21 -25.38
C MET A 272 29.92 -4.08 -25.58
N VAL A 273 28.88 -4.30 -26.39
CA VAL A 273 27.77 -3.38 -26.56
C VAL A 273 26.98 -3.33 -25.25
N SER A 274 26.69 -2.12 -24.76
CA SER A 274 25.83 -1.86 -23.61
C SER A 274 24.48 -1.34 -24.10
N LEU A 275 23.46 -2.16 -24.01
CA LEU A 275 22.10 -1.87 -24.50
C LEU A 275 21.29 -1.01 -23.51
N ALA A 276 21.53 -1.21 -22.20
CA ALA A 276 20.99 -0.38 -21.12
C ALA A 276 22.00 -0.38 -19.96
N ASN A 277 21.99 0.66 -19.16
CA ASN A 277 22.91 0.77 -18.03
C ASN A 277 22.33 1.65 -16.93
N TRP A 278 22.74 1.39 -15.69
CA TRP A 278 22.47 2.19 -14.51
C TRP A 278 23.52 1.94 -13.43
N THR A 279 23.47 2.73 -12.35
CA THR A 279 24.41 2.60 -11.23
C THR A 279 23.69 2.51 -9.91
N PHE A 280 24.28 1.82 -8.94
CA PHE A 280 23.82 1.80 -7.57
C PHE A 280 25.02 1.69 -6.63
N VAL A 281 24.82 1.97 -5.35
CA VAL A 281 25.87 1.90 -4.32
C VAL A 281 25.45 0.87 -3.29
N TRP A 282 26.27 -0.15 -3.14
CA TRP A 282 26.17 -1.07 -2.02
C TRP A 282 26.75 -0.43 -0.77
N LEU A 283 26.03 -0.48 0.34
CA LEU A 283 26.50 -0.10 1.66
C LEU A 283 26.81 -1.32 2.50
N PRO A 284 27.86 -1.27 3.34
CA PRO A 284 28.03 -2.28 4.38
C PRO A 284 26.87 -2.20 5.37
N GLU A 285 26.42 -3.34 5.83
CA GLU A 285 25.48 -3.41 6.93
C GLU A 285 26.17 -2.87 8.20
N THR A 286 25.78 -1.68 8.62
CA THR A 286 26.40 -0.98 9.77
C THR A 286 25.41 -0.75 10.91
N GLY A 287 24.19 -1.20 10.76
CA GLY A 287 23.08 -0.98 11.69
C GLY A 287 22.38 -2.28 12.10
N VAL A 288 21.45 -2.12 13.00
CA VAL A 288 20.50 -3.18 13.38
C VAL A 288 19.52 -3.36 12.21
N GLY A 289 19.40 -4.58 11.71
CA GLY A 289 18.51 -4.95 10.61
C GLY A 289 17.02 -4.86 11.00
N PHE A 290 16.14 -4.99 10.01
CA PHE A 290 14.68 -4.98 10.22
C PHE A 290 14.25 -6.11 11.18
N GLU A 291 14.73 -7.33 10.94
CA GLU A 291 14.43 -8.51 11.76
C GLU A 291 14.90 -8.31 13.21
N GLU A 292 16.15 -7.88 13.41
CA GLU A 292 16.72 -7.66 14.73
C GLU A 292 16.00 -6.57 15.54
N LEU A 293 15.58 -5.46 14.87
CA LEU A 293 14.77 -4.42 15.51
C LEU A 293 13.41 -4.95 15.93
N ILE A 294 12.76 -5.74 15.07
CA ILE A 294 11.44 -6.29 15.38
C ILE A 294 11.52 -7.40 16.44
N GLU A 295 12.53 -8.25 16.39
CA GLU A 295 12.79 -9.23 17.45
C GLU A 295 13.04 -8.55 18.79
N GLY A 296 13.80 -7.46 18.80
CA GLY A 296 14.02 -6.64 19.98
C GLY A 296 12.74 -6.05 20.58
N LEU A 297 11.72 -5.79 19.77
CA LEU A 297 10.38 -5.35 20.26
C LEU A 297 9.69 -6.44 21.10
N ILE A 298 9.97 -7.70 20.82
CA ILE A 298 9.39 -8.86 21.53
C ILE A 298 10.20 -9.17 22.80
N GLU A 299 11.52 -9.17 22.69
CA GLU A 299 12.41 -9.54 23.78
C GLU A 299 12.39 -8.56 24.94
N SER A 300 12.13 -7.27 24.67
CA SER A 300 12.23 -6.23 25.67
C SER A 300 11.26 -6.40 26.84
N GLU A 301 10.13 -7.11 26.68
CA GLU A 301 9.25 -7.48 27.82
C GLU A 301 8.18 -8.53 27.49
N SER A 302 8.50 -9.76 27.73
CA SER A 302 7.58 -10.91 27.54
C SER A 302 6.31 -10.89 28.41
N SER A 303 6.14 -9.97 29.35
CA SER A 303 4.99 -9.95 30.26
C SER A 303 3.92 -8.93 29.96
N THR A 304 4.13 -7.92 29.11
CA THR A 304 3.12 -6.89 28.87
C THR A 304 3.25 -6.16 27.53
N ALA A 305 2.88 -6.82 26.47
CA ALA A 305 2.66 -6.12 25.19
C ALA A 305 1.41 -5.20 25.21
N LEU A 306 0.86 -4.87 26.38
CA LEU A 306 -0.33 -4.04 26.54
C LEU A 306 0.02 -2.60 26.88
N LEU A 307 -0.78 -1.64 26.38
CA LEU A 307 -0.58 -0.20 26.59
C LEU A 307 -0.98 0.19 28.03
N ARG A 308 -0.05 0.08 28.96
CA ARG A 308 -0.23 0.43 30.38
C ARG A 308 1.10 0.81 31.02
N LEU A 309 1.03 1.46 32.16
CA LEU A 309 2.21 1.60 33.02
C LEU A 309 2.62 0.23 33.54
N VAL A 310 3.89 -0.08 33.45
CA VAL A 310 4.49 -1.26 34.09
C VAL A 310 5.03 -0.80 35.44
N PRO A 311 4.39 -1.14 36.56
CA PRO A 311 4.88 -0.74 37.85
C PRO A 311 6.18 -1.48 38.14
N ALA A 312 7.27 -0.76 38.35
CA ALA A 312 8.54 -1.33 38.80
C ALA A 312 8.40 -1.99 40.18
N ILE A 313 7.41 -1.58 40.97
CA ILE A 313 7.10 -2.07 42.33
C ILE A 313 5.59 -1.97 42.51
N SER A 314 4.95 -3.01 43.08
CA SER A 314 3.55 -2.92 43.52
C SER A 314 3.40 -1.76 44.50
N SER A 315 2.32 -1.00 44.35
CA SER A 315 2.01 0.13 45.24
C SER A 315 1.70 -0.32 46.67
N GLY A 316 1.51 -1.63 46.90
CA GLY A 316 1.04 -2.20 48.16
C GLY A 316 -0.48 -2.04 48.36
N ASN A 317 -1.18 -1.48 47.39
CA ASN A 317 -2.63 -1.35 47.38
C ASN A 317 -3.19 -1.95 46.11
N SER A 318 -3.94 -3.03 46.22
CA SER A 318 -4.47 -3.77 45.06
C SER A 318 -5.37 -2.92 44.15
N THR A 319 -6.17 -2.03 44.74
CA THR A 319 -7.06 -1.14 43.95
C THR A 319 -6.29 -0.17 43.06
N VAL A 320 -5.14 0.34 43.54
CA VAL A 320 -4.25 1.19 42.75
C VAL A 320 -3.57 0.38 41.65
N ASP A 321 -3.05 -0.79 42.00
CA ASP A 321 -2.38 -1.69 41.05
C ASP A 321 -3.34 -2.15 39.95
N ASP A 322 -4.59 -2.46 40.30
CA ASP A 322 -5.65 -2.81 39.34
C ASP A 322 -5.94 -1.65 38.38
N ARG A 323 -6.09 -0.42 38.88
CA ARG A 323 -6.30 0.76 38.04
C ARG A 323 -5.17 0.98 37.06
N ILE A 324 -3.93 0.88 37.50
CA ILE A 324 -2.74 0.99 36.64
C ILE A 324 -2.75 -0.15 35.59
N SER A 325 -3.13 -1.35 36.00
CA SER A 325 -3.21 -2.51 35.10
C SER A 325 -4.27 -2.31 34.00
N TRP A 326 -5.33 -1.55 34.28
CA TRP A 326 -6.39 -1.20 33.32
C TRP A 326 -6.08 0.03 32.47
N GLY A 327 -4.85 0.55 32.54
CA GLY A 327 -4.36 1.64 31.68
C GLY A 327 -4.64 3.04 32.23
N TYR A 328 -5.01 3.17 33.48
CA TYR A 328 -5.16 4.50 34.12
C TYR A 328 -3.82 5.08 34.54
N ALA A 329 -3.74 6.41 34.46
CA ALA A 329 -2.66 7.22 35.01
C ALA A 329 -3.24 8.23 36.02
N PRO A 330 -2.55 8.52 37.13
CA PRO A 330 -2.95 9.60 38.02
C PRO A 330 -2.56 10.95 37.44
N LEU A 331 -3.52 11.88 37.35
CA LEU A 331 -3.30 13.25 36.93
C LEU A 331 -3.65 14.22 38.08
N THR A 332 -2.92 15.32 38.18
CA THR A 332 -3.21 16.39 39.16
C THR A 332 -4.57 16.99 38.88
N LEU A 333 -5.44 17.00 39.87
CA LEU A 333 -6.74 17.67 39.86
C LEU A 333 -6.71 18.85 40.81
N GLN A 334 -7.04 20.04 40.31
CA GLN A 334 -7.26 21.22 41.12
C GLN A 334 -8.75 21.53 41.17
N SER A 335 -9.33 21.53 42.37
CA SER A 335 -10.74 21.86 42.56
C SER A 335 -10.98 23.37 42.45
N LEU A 336 -12.24 23.76 42.24
CA LEU A 336 -12.62 25.19 42.24
C LEU A 336 -12.39 25.86 43.61
N SER A 337 -12.36 25.11 44.71
CA SER A 337 -12.03 25.58 46.05
C SER A 337 -10.52 25.82 46.25
N GLY A 338 -9.67 25.47 45.28
CA GLY A 338 -8.23 25.63 45.34
C GLY A 338 -7.49 24.44 45.95
N GLU A 339 -8.20 23.38 46.31
CA GLU A 339 -7.59 22.14 46.81
C GLU A 339 -6.90 21.39 45.65
N GLN A 340 -5.69 20.89 45.93
CA GLN A 340 -4.96 20.04 45.01
C GLN A 340 -5.11 18.58 45.46
N SER A 341 -5.55 17.75 44.51
CA SER A 341 -5.67 16.31 44.63
C SER A 341 -5.19 15.64 43.32
N PHE A 342 -5.48 14.41 43.16
CA PHE A 342 -5.32 13.75 41.85
C PHE A 342 -6.62 13.04 41.44
N ALA A 343 -6.75 12.80 40.16
CA ALA A 343 -7.84 12.03 39.57
C ALA A 343 -7.27 10.96 38.66
N TRP A 344 -8.03 9.93 38.47
CA TRP A 344 -7.71 8.92 37.47
C TRP A 344 -8.06 9.42 36.09
N TYR A 345 -7.16 9.16 35.15
CA TYR A 345 -7.37 9.44 33.73
C TYR A 345 -6.91 8.27 32.89
N ARG A 346 -7.70 7.93 31.89
CA ARG A 346 -7.39 6.98 30.83
C ARG A 346 -7.75 7.60 29.47
N GLY A 347 -6.86 7.46 28.49
CA GLY A 347 -7.13 7.87 27.12
C GLY A 347 -8.06 6.92 26.37
N PRO A 348 -8.25 7.12 25.06
CA PRO A 348 -9.10 6.26 24.22
C PRO A 348 -8.55 4.84 24.05
N PHE A 349 -7.27 4.63 24.35
CA PHE A 349 -6.59 3.36 24.20
C PHE A 349 -6.47 2.65 25.56
N THR A 350 -7.02 1.46 25.65
CA THR A 350 -7.12 0.71 26.90
C THR A 350 -6.57 -0.70 26.74
N PRO A 351 -5.79 -1.20 27.72
CA PRO A 351 -5.26 -2.56 27.69
C PRO A 351 -6.33 -3.64 27.93
N VAL A 352 -7.52 -3.26 28.39
CA VAL A 352 -8.63 -4.16 28.70
C VAL A 352 -9.85 -3.83 27.85
N VAL A 353 -10.73 -4.83 27.66
CA VAL A 353 -11.99 -4.62 26.94
C VAL A 353 -12.82 -3.55 27.64
N PRO A 354 -13.20 -2.46 26.94
CA PRO A 354 -14.02 -1.41 27.54
C PRO A 354 -15.37 -1.94 27.99
N GLN A 355 -15.78 -1.55 29.18
CA GLN A 355 -17.12 -1.85 29.68
C GLN A 355 -18.09 -0.72 29.35
N ASP A 356 -19.37 -1.07 29.23
CA ASP A 356 -20.40 -0.07 29.01
C ASP A 356 -20.54 0.88 30.21
N LEU A 357 -20.62 2.18 29.92
CA LEU A 357 -20.91 3.19 30.93
C LEU A 357 -22.34 3.04 31.45
N PRO A 358 -22.57 3.34 32.75
CA PRO A 358 -23.93 3.51 33.23
C PRO A 358 -24.62 4.64 32.45
N PRO A 359 -25.95 4.51 32.17
CA PRO A 359 -26.67 5.54 31.44
C PRO A 359 -26.63 6.86 32.21
N VAL A 360 -26.34 7.95 31.47
CA VAL A 360 -26.38 9.31 32.00
C VAL A 360 -27.81 9.83 31.91
N GLY A 361 -28.39 10.28 33.04
CA GLY A 361 -29.76 10.77 33.09
C GLY A 361 -30.83 9.67 33.25
N ASP A 362 -32.04 9.90 32.69
CA ASP A 362 -33.14 8.94 32.79
C ASP A 362 -32.78 7.60 32.14
N PRO A 363 -32.79 6.47 32.89
CA PRO A 363 -32.47 5.15 32.39
C PRO A 363 -33.33 4.67 31.22
N SER A 364 -34.47 5.30 31.00
CA SER A 364 -35.37 4.99 29.88
C SER A 364 -34.92 5.58 28.54
N THR A 365 -33.97 6.53 28.56
CA THR A 365 -33.38 7.12 27.36
C THR A 365 -31.99 6.52 27.13
N SER A 366 -31.90 5.64 26.15
CA SER A 366 -30.65 4.98 25.75
C SER A 366 -29.60 5.93 25.11
N ALA A 367 -29.83 7.24 25.09
CA ALA A 367 -28.96 8.22 24.46
C ALA A 367 -28.04 8.87 25.51
N ARG A 368 -26.77 8.52 25.46
CA ARG A 368 -25.68 9.07 26.26
C ARG A 368 -25.26 10.46 25.75
N TYR A 369 -26.13 11.44 25.86
CA TYR A 369 -25.79 12.83 25.50
C TYR A 369 -25.53 13.66 26.75
N ALA A 370 -24.31 13.56 27.26
CA ALA A 370 -23.87 14.49 28.29
C ALA A 370 -23.86 15.92 27.77
N GLN A 371 -24.50 16.83 28.48
CA GLN A 371 -24.56 18.23 28.11
C GLN A 371 -23.38 19.01 28.68
N THR A 372 -22.80 18.52 29.76
CA THR A 372 -21.63 19.06 30.44
C THR A 372 -20.61 17.97 30.73
N ALA A 373 -19.36 18.33 30.90
CA ALA A 373 -18.30 17.41 31.28
C ALA A 373 -18.56 16.79 32.67
N ASP A 374 -19.20 17.58 33.59
CA ASP A 374 -19.45 17.15 34.94
C ASP A 374 -20.39 15.94 35.03
N GLU A 375 -21.30 15.76 34.04
CA GLU A 375 -22.17 14.58 33.95
C GLU A 375 -21.40 13.28 33.65
N LEU A 376 -20.16 13.39 33.20
CA LEU A 376 -19.28 12.27 32.84
C LEU A 376 -18.16 12.03 33.87
N MET A 377 -18.10 12.78 34.95
CA MET A 377 -17.21 12.51 36.07
C MET A 377 -17.75 11.32 36.88
N ILE A 378 -16.90 10.33 37.12
CA ILE A 378 -17.24 9.15 37.90
C ILE A 378 -16.58 9.27 39.27
N TYR A 379 -17.38 9.38 40.33
CA TYR A 379 -16.87 9.37 41.68
C TYR A 379 -16.66 7.94 42.16
N LEU A 380 -15.47 7.63 42.64
CA LEU A 380 -15.07 6.33 43.16
C LEU A 380 -15.15 6.40 44.68
N GLU A 381 -16.27 5.89 45.22
CA GLU A 381 -16.58 6.01 46.64
C GLU A 381 -15.54 5.32 47.55
N ASP A 382 -15.01 4.18 47.09
CA ASP A 382 -13.98 3.39 47.78
C ASP A 382 -12.62 4.08 47.90
N GLN A 383 -12.34 5.01 46.98
CA GLN A 383 -11.06 5.73 46.91
C GLN A 383 -11.16 7.19 47.27
N GLY A 384 -12.36 7.77 47.30
CA GLY A 384 -12.58 9.20 47.49
C GLY A 384 -12.04 10.06 46.34
N LEU A 385 -11.90 9.47 45.14
CA LEU A 385 -11.28 10.12 43.98
C LEU A 385 -12.24 10.16 42.81
N PHE A 386 -11.93 10.97 41.80
CA PHE A 386 -12.68 11.02 40.54
C PHE A 386 -11.94 10.30 39.41
N ASP A 387 -12.71 9.62 38.57
CA ASP A 387 -12.30 9.23 37.24
C ASP A 387 -12.77 10.31 36.25
N MET A 388 -11.81 10.98 35.64
CA MET A 388 -12.04 12.12 34.76
C MET A 388 -11.95 11.75 33.28
N SER A 389 -11.78 10.48 32.94
CA SER A 389 -11.46 10.00 31.57
C SER A 389 -12.46 10.52 30.54
N TYR A 390 -13.75 10.34 30.81
CA TYR A 390 -14.82 10.74 29.88
C TYR A 390 -15.13 12.23 29.92
N ALA A 391 -15.02 12.86 31.10
CA ALA A 391 -15.13 14.30 31.25
C ALA A 391 -14.06 15.04 30.47
N ALA A 392 -12.83 14.55 30.52
CA ALA A 392 -11.71 15.09 29.73
C ALA A 392 -11.94 14.90 28.23
N ALA A 393 -12.43 13.71 27.80
CA ALA A 393 -12.79 13.45 26.40
C ALA A 393 -13.84 14.46 25.89
N TRP A 394 -14.88 14.71 26.69
CA TRP A 394 -15.92 15.66 26.35
C TRP A 394 -15.38 17.10 26.19
N ASN A 395 -14.58 17.57 27.15
CA ASN A 395 -13.93 18.89 27.07
C ASN A 395 -13.04 19.00 25.84
N MET A 396 -12.23 17.98 25.57
CA MET A 396 -11.35 17.94 24.42
C MET A 396 -12.13 18.00 23.09
N GLY A 397 -13.23 17.24 22.99
CA GLY A 397 -14.10 17.29 21.81
C GLY A 397 -14.68 18.68 21.58
N ARG A 398 -15.10 19.36 22.65
CA ARG A 398 -15.60 20.73 22.60
C ARG A 398 -14.51 21.73 22.20
N GLU A 399 -13.31 21.60 22.75
CA GLU A 399 -12.18 22.49 22.43
C GLU A 399 -11.72 22.35 20.98
N LEU A 400 -11.56 21.11 20.50
CA LEU A 400 -11.22 20.83 19.12
C LEU A 400 -12.29 21.34 18.14
N ALA A 401 -13.55 21.21 18.51
CA ALA A 401 -14.65 21.74 17.74
C ALA A 401 -14.65 23.28 17.71
N LEU A 402 -14.38 23.94 18.84
CA LEU A 402 -14.23 25.40 18.93
C LEU A 402 -13.05 25.93 18.13
N ALA A 403 -11.96 25.19 18.08
CA ALA A 403 -10.78 25.54 17.28
C ALA A 403 -11.04 25.46 15.76
N ASN A 404 -12.08 24.71 15.33
CA ASN A 404 -12.43 24.57 13.93
C ASN A 404 -13.56 25.54 13.52
N SER A 405 -13.21 26.69 12.98
CA SER A 405 -14.17 27.73 12.59
C SER A 405 -15.21 27.28 11.56
N SER A 406 -14.82 26.37 10.64
CA SER A 406 -15.73 25.80 9.64
C SER A 406 -16.78 24.92 10.31
N PHE A 407 -16.38 24.08 11.26
CA PHE A 407 -17.31 23.25 12.02
C PHE A 407 -18.24 24.10 12.89
N VAL A 408 -17.71 25.09 13.62
CA VAL A 408 -18.54 26.00 14.44
C VAL A 408 -19.62 26.68 13.61
N THR A 409 -19.24 27.18 12.43
CA THR A 409 -20.20 27.82 11.51
C THR A 409 -21.24 26.82 11.00
N ALA A 410 -20.82 25.63 10.62
CA ALA A 410 -21.68 24.57 10.11
C ALA A 410 -22.69 24.10 11.17
N ILE A 411 -22.24 23.79 12.40
CA ILE A 411 -23.12 23.30 13.48
C ILE A 411 -24.10 24.38 13.93
N ALA A 412 -23.67 25.63 14.03
CA ALA A 412 -24.56 26.75 14.36
C ALA A 412 -25.63 26.96 13.29
N ARG A 413 -25.27 26.87 12.02
CA ARG A 413 -26.22 26.93 10.88
C ARG A 413 -27.20 25.76 10.92
N TYR A 414 -26.70 24.54 11.11
CA TYR A 414 -27.51 23.32 11.20
C TYR A 414 -28.56 23.43 12.29
N ARG A 415 -28.20 23.81 13.51
CA ARG A 415 -29.13 23.97 14.63
C ARG A 415 -30.17 25.06 14.38
N ARG A 416 -29.76 26.19 13.82
CA ARG A 416 -30.70 27.26 13.44
C ARG A 416 -31.71 26.78 12.39
N LEU A 417 -31.28 26.05 11.38
CA LEU A 417 -32.14 25.49 10.35
C LEU A 417 -33.09 24.44 10.92
N ALA A 418 -32.61 23.52 11.76
CA ALA A 418 -33.44 22.51 12.43
C ALA A 418 -34.54 23.15 13.27
N ARG A 419 -34.18 24.13 14.11
CA ARG A 419 -35.14 24.88 14.94
C ARG A 419 -36.17 25.61 14.07
N THR A 420 -35.72 26.28 13.03
CA THR A 420 -36.63 27.02 12.12
C THR A 420 -37.58 26.09 11.41
N ALA A 421 -37.13 24.92 10.94
CA ALA A 421 -37.94 23.90 10.29
C ALA A 421 -39.07 23.41 11.21
N VAL A 422 -38.77 23.06 12.46
CA VAL A 422 -39.78 22.61 13.43
C VAL A 422 -40.78 23.75 13.78
N LEU A 423 -40.30 24.98 13.94
CA LEU A 423 -41.14 26.14 14.19
C LEU A 423 -42.11 26.39 13.00
N GLN A 424 -41.62 26.25 11.77
CA GLN A 424 -42.47 26.37 10.57
C GLN A 424 -43.55 25.29 10.52
N VAL A 425 -43.19 24.03 10.81
CA VAL A 425 -44.20 22.94 10.89
C VAL A 425 -45.23 23.24 11.99
N ALA A 426 -44.78 23.73 13.15
CA ALA A 426 -45.66 24.09 14.26
C ALA A 426 -46.65 25.21 13.85
N GLU A 427 -46.16 26.24 13.16
CA GLU A 427 -46.97 27.37 12.73
C GLU A 427 -47.99 26.96 11.67
N ARG A 428 -47.58 26.18 10.69
CA ARG A 428 -48.48 25.68 9.64
C ARG A 428 -49.60 24.78 10.17
N ARG A 429 -49.27 23.87 11.11
CA ARG A 429 -50.27 23.03 11.77
C ARG A 429 -51.25 23.78 12.67
N ARG A 430 -50.94 25.02 13.00
CA ARG A 430 -51.90 25.93 13.66
C ARG A 430 -52.97 26.49 12.68
N THR A 431 -52.72 26.40 11.37
CA THR A 431 -53.62 26.91 10.33
C THR A 431 -54.52 25.77 9.83
N PRO A 432 -55.86 25.84 10.00
CA PRO A 432 -56.76 24.72 9.74
C PRO A 432 -56.78 24.18 8.29
N SER A 433 -56.32 24.97 7.33
CA SER A 433 -56.28 24.62 5.92
C SER A 433 -55.15 23.69 5.50
N LEU A 434 -54.22 23.37 6.41
CA LEU A 434 -53.00 22.61 6.12
C LEU A 434 -52.92 21.27 6.86
N LEU A 435 -53.99 20.82 7.51
CA LEU A 435 -54.03 19.61 8.34
C LEU A 435 -53.95 18.27 7.55
N SER A 436 -53.91 18.30 6.21
CA SER A 436 -53.81 17.12 5.37
C SER A 436 -52.47 16.90 4.69
N SER A 437 -51.51 17.82 4.87
CA SER A 437 -50.21 17.71 4.25
C SER A 437 -49.21 16.90 5.12
N THR A 438 -48.29 16.19 4.48
CA THR A 438 -47.20 15.51 5.16
C THR A 438 -46.14 16.51 5.65
N PRO A 439 -45.36 16.22 6.70
CA PRO A 439 -44.28 17.10 7.15
C PRO A 439 -43.30 17.49 6.04
N THR A 440 -43.01 16.58 5.12
CA THR A 440 -42.14 16.82 3.96
C THR A 440 -42.74 17.81 3.00
N GLU A 441 -44.09 17.70 2.69
CA GLU A 441 -44.82 18.67 1.87
C GLU A 441 -44.92 20.03 2.58
N GLU A 442 -45.10 20.03 3.90
CA GLU A 442 -45.14 21.26 4.71
C GLU A 442 -43.81 22.03 4.62
N LEU A 443 -42.68 21.33 4.57
CA LEU A 443 -41.35 21.93 4.37
C LEU A 443 -41.08 22.30 2.90
N ALA A 444 -41.47 21.44 1.95
CA ALA A 444 -41.30 21.67 0.51
C ALA A 444 -42.12 22.82 -0.03
N ASN A 445 -43.39 22.92 0.41
CA ASN A 445 -44.31 24.02 0.00
C ASN A 445 -43.96 25.37 0.67
N GLY A 446 -43.06 25.37 1.66
CA GLY A 446 -42.58 26.58 2.29
C GLY A 446 -41.42 27.26 1.57
N SER A 447 -40.73 26.51 0.82
CA SER A 447 -39.68 26.97 -0.09
C SER A 447 -39.34 25.83 -1.02
N ALA A 448 -39.63 25.96 -2.31
CA ALA A 448 -38.86 25.21 -3.26
C ALA A 448 -37.39 25.34 -2.85
N LYS A 449 -36.57 24.29 -3.00
CA LYS A 449 -35.09 24.20 -2.71
C LYS A 449 -34.23 25.42 -3.12
N ARG A 450 -34.88 26.57 -3.37
CA ARG A 450 -34.32 27.85 -3.76
C ARG A 450 -34.32 28.81 -2.58
N SER A 451 -33.17 28.79 -1.90
CA SER A 451 -32.74 29.83 -0.94
C SER A 451 -33.81 30.34 0.03
N PHE A 452 -33.97 29.67 1.15
CA PHE A 452 -34.66 30.13 2.36
C PHE A 452 -34.28 31.59 2.72
N SER A 453 -33.05 32.03 2.45
CA SER A 453 -32.61 33.43 2.62
C SER A 453 -33.31 34.42 1.71
N ARG A 454 -33.71 34.00 0.49
CA ARG A 454 -34.37 34.90 -0.46
C ARG A 454 -35.88 35.04 -0.15
N GLN A 455 -36.54 33.99 0.35
CA GLN A 455 -37.97 34.07 0.75
C GLN A 455 -38.18 34.78 2.08
N MET A 456 -37.27 34.64 3.04
CA MET A 456 -37.31 35.47 4.27
C MET A 456 -37.16 36.96 3.94
N ALA A 457 -36.23 37.32 3.05
CA ALA A 457 -36.03 38.69 2.62
C ALA A 457 -37.25 39.23 1.84
N THR A 458 -37.87 38.42 0.97
CA THR A 458 -39.10 38.83 0.24
C THR A 458 -40.33 38.87 1.13
N GLY A 459 -40.50 37.94 2.08
CA GLY A 459 -41.58 37.94 3.04
C GLY A 459 -41.52 39.11 4.00
N MET A 460 -40.33 39.42 4.53
CA MET A 460 -40.14 40.61 5.35
C MET A 460 -40.28 41.91 4.55
N ALA A 461 -39.82 41.96 3.31
CA ALA A 461 -39.99 43.13 2.46
C ALA A 461 -41.48 43.37 2.10
N MET A 462 -42.28 42.32 1.87
CA MET A 462 -43.72 42.45 1.60
C MET A 462 -44.51 42.91 2.85
N THR A 463 -44.17 42.41 4.05
CA THR A 463 -44.78 42.89 5.31
C THR A 463 -44.33 44.33 5.64
N TRP A 464 -43.08 44.68 5.37
CA TRP A 464 -42.58 46.06 5.54
C TRP A 464 -43.20 47.03 4.52
N HIS A 465 -43.29 46.65 3.26
CA HIS A 465 -44.02 47.45 2.24
C HIS A 465 -45.49 47.58 2.52
N GLY A 466 -46.16 46.54 3.05
CA GLY A 466 -47.53 46.63 3.50
C GLY A 466 -47.74 47.56 4.66
N ALA A 467 -46.84 47.52 5.63
CA ALA A 467 -46.86 48.46 6.77
C ALA A 467 -46.55 49.92 6.36
N LEU A 468 -45.60 50.08 5.41
CA LEU A 468 -45.25 51.40 4.87
C LEU A 468 -46.40 52.00 4.03
N ALA A 469 -47.07 51.19 3.20
CA ALA A 469 -48.22 51.58 2.41
C ALA A 469 -49.41 51.95 3.30
N ALA A 470 -49.64 51.27 4.42
CA ALA A 470 -50.63 51.60 5.40
C ALA A 470 -50.33 52.91 6.18
N ALA A 471 -49.04 53.27 6.32
CA ALA A 471 -48.60 54.48 6.98
C ALA A 471 -48.64 55.73 6.06
N THR A 472 -48.66 55.55 4.72
CA THR A 472 -48.53 56.66 3.76
C THR A 472 -49.81 57.08 3.06
N HIS A 473 -50.95 56.42 3.29
CA HIS A 473 -52.23 56.83 2.74
C HIS A 473 -53.11 57.56 3.78
N PRO A 474 -53.41 58.83 3.60
CA PRO A 474 -54.38 59.54 4.46
C PRO A 474 -55.77 59.05 4.18
N GLN A 475 -56.52 58.84 5.20
CA GLN A 475 -57.94 58.51 5.32
C GLN A 475 -58.79 58.75 4.11
N ALA A 476 -59.23 57.71 3.43
CA ALA A 476 -60.42 57.75 2.61
C ALA A 476 -61.61 57.50 3.52
N GLN A 477 -62.49 58.51 3.62
CA GLN A 477 -63.77 58.38 4.31
C GLN A 477 -64.61 57.28 3.68
N VAL A 478 -64.92 56.24 4.42
CA VAL A 478 -65.85 55.21 4.04
C VAL A 478 -67.26 55.67 4.47
N THR A 479 -67.99 56.23 3.54
CA THR A 479 -69.51 56.33 3.59
C THR A 479 -70.05 55.12 2.85
N GLY A 480 -70.54 54.13 3.56
CA GLY A 480 -71.19 52.96 2.94
C GLY A 480 -71.69 51.95 3.98
N ARG A 481 -72.97 51.75 4.00
CA ARG A 481 -73.78 50.85 4.83
C ARG A 481 -73.01 49.56 5.22
N GLN A 482 -72.85 49.34 6.53
CA GLN A 482 -72.44 48.03 7.08
C GLN A 482 -73.61 47.02 6.94
N THR A 483 -73.42 46.06 6.05
CA THR A 483 -74.16 44.82 6.08
C THR A 483 -73.49 43.88 7.03
N ILE A 484 -74.09 43.65 8.20
CA ILE A 484 -73.53 42.72 9.22
C ILE A 484 -73.85 41.32 8.66
N ILE A 485 -72.81 40.73 8.05
CA ILE A 485 -72.84 39.28 7.76
C ILE A 485 -72.49 38.62 9.10
N ARG A 486 -73.49 38.02 9.72
CA ARG A 486 -73.31 37.14 10.86
C ARG A 486 -72.58 35.88 10.35
N THR A 487 -71.22 35.86 10.53
CA THR A 487 -70.49 34.63 10.37
C THR A 487 -70.88 33.64 11.49
N PRO A 488 -71.20 32.37 11.16
CA PRO A 488 -71.51 31.39 12.15
C PRO A 488 -70.28 31.25 13.08
N ARG A 489 -70.50 31.37 14.41
CA ARG A 489 -69.51 31.07 15.42
C ARG A 489 -69.18 29.58 15.27
N ILE A 490 -68.14 29.25 14.51
CA ILE A 490 -67.48 27.96 14.57
C ILE A 490 -66.93 27.90 16.00
N ARG A 491 -67.52 27.03 16.84
CA ARG A 491 -66.92 26.65 18.13
C ARG A 491 -65.51 26.23 17.85
N ALA A 492 -64.54 27.09 18.15
CA ALA A 492 -63.13 26.70 18.13
C ALA A 492 -63.00 25.52 19.08
N ARG A 493 -62.93 24.30 18.51
CA ARG A 493 -62.34 23.18 19.21
C ARG A 493 -61.01 23.73 19.76
N LYS A 494 -60.80 23.62 21.10
CA LYS A 494 -59.49 23.88 21.71
C LYS A 494 -58.50 23.04 20.92
N ALA A 495 -57.86 23.65 19.92
CA ALA A 495 -56.71 23.04 19.27
C ALA A 495 -55.67 22.84 20.41
N ALA A 496 -55.38 21.64 20.71
CA ALA A 496 -54.27 21.33 21.63
C ALA A 496 -53.14 22.21 21.19
N LYS A 497 -52.57 23.01 22.11
CA LYS A 497 -51.43 23.85 21.82
C LYS A 497 -50.30 22.91 21.42
N LEU A 498 -50.11 22.64 20.12
CA LEU A 498 -48.99 21.93 19.56
C LEU A 498 -47.74 22.77 19.94
N SER A 499 -47.05 22.36 20.96
CA SER A 499 -45.77 22.98 21.33
C SER A 499 -44.71 22.46 20.35
N PRO A 500 -43.73 23.25 19.93
CA PRO A 500 -42.62 22.76 19.10
C PRO A 500 -41.97 21.49 19.69
N MET A 501 -41.92 21.39 21.02
CA MET A 501 -41.40 20.24 21.76
C MET A 501 -42.18 18.94 21.47
N SER A 502 -43.53 19.03 21.38
CA SER A 502 -44.35 17.86 21.06
C SER A 502 -44.18 17.37 19.62
N LEU A 503 -43.70 18.22 18.71
CA LEU A 503 -43.40 17.86 17.32
C LEU A 503 -42.06 17.11 17.22
N VAL A 504 -41.09 17.44 18.03
CA VAL A 504 -39.79 16.73 18.10
C VAL A 504 -39.96 15.25 18.48
N ALA A 505 -41.00 14.91 19.27
CA ALA A 505 -41.34 13.53 19.61
C ALA A 505 -42.01 12.75 18.45
N GLN A 506 -42.27 13.37 17.31
CA GLN A 506 -42.94 12.73 16.15
C GLN A 506 -41.91 12.27 15.12
N PRO A 507 -41.69 10.95 14.89
CA PRO A 507 -40.68 10.44 13.97
C PRO A 507 -40.80 11.03 12.55
N LYS A 508 -42.02 11.12 12.00
CA LYS A 508 -42.26 11.69 10.67
C LYS A 508 -41.81 13.15 10.53
N VAL A 509 -41.91 13.93 11.60
CA VAL A 509 -41.43 15.33 11.59
C VAL A 509 -39.91 15.35 11.61
N ILE A 510 -39.28 14.50 12.42
CA ILE A 510 -37.82 14.40 12.50
C ILE A 510 -37.22 13.89 11.19
N ASP A 511 -37.84 12.90 10.53
CA ASP A 511 -37.38 12.42 9.23
C ASP A 511 -37.44 13.53 8.18
N ALA A 512 -38.54 14.30 8.11
CA ALA A 512 -38.66 15.44 7.18
C ALA A 512 -37.67 16.56 7.49
N VAL A 513 -37.40 16.84 8.76
CA VAL A 513 -36.39 17.80 9.17
C VAL A 513 -34.96 17.29 8.80
N ALA A 514 -34.68 16.01 9.00
CA ALA A 514 -33.40 15.42 8.63
C ALA A 514 -33.14 15.50 7.10
N GLU A 515 -34.16 15.18 6.29
CA GLU A 515 -34.10 15.32 4.84
C GLU A 515 -33.86 16.79 4.41
N TYR A 516 -34.54 17.74 5.07
CA TYR A 516 -34.33 19.17 4.82
C TYR A 516 -32.91 19.65 5.16
N LEU A 517 -32.25 19.01 6.12
CA LEU A 517 -30.92 19.35 6.61
C LEU A 517 -29.80 18.60 5.87
N ASP A 518 -30.08 17.76 4.91
CA ASP A 518 -29.12 16.84 4.30
C ASP A 518 -27.86 17.57 3.82
N ASP A 519 -27.99 18.61 3.03
CA ASP A 519 -26.86 19.40 2.51
C ASP A 519 -26.04 20.12 3.63
N ALA A 520 -26.68 20.46 4.75
CA ALA A 520 -26.03 21.13 5.87
C ALA A 520 -25.30 20.15 6.79
N THR A 521 -25.55 18.85 6.64
CA THR A 521 -25.00 17.82 7.51
C THR A 521 -23.58 17.38 7.09
N ASN A 522 -23.25 17.46 5.80
CA ASN A 522 -21.99 16.93 5.26
C ASN A 522 -20.72 17.49 5.94
N PRO A 523 -20.51 18.81 6.08
CA PRO A 523 -19.30 19.35 6.72
C PRO A 523 -19.21 18.99 8.22
N ILE A 524 -20.37 18.79 8.87
CA ILE A 524 -20.43 18.34 10.26
C ILE A 524 -20.02 16.88 10.34
N ALA A 525 -20.57 16.03 9.47
CA ALA A 525 -20.28 14.61 9.42
C ALA A 525 -18.80 14.34 9.12
N GLU A 526 -18.17 15.10 8.23
CA GLU A 526 -16.74 14.95 7.91
C GLU A 526 -15.84 15.27 9.11
N PHE A 527 -16.13 16.34 9.86
CA PHE A 527 -15.37 16.67 11.06
C PHE A 527 -15.56 15.62 12.16
N LEU A 528 -16.80 15.23 12.44
CA LEU A 528 -17.10 14.21 13.45
C LEU A 528 -16.53 12.83 13.06
N ALA A 529 -16.48 12.50 11.77
CA ALA A 529 -15.81 11.30 11.27
C ALA A 529 -14.30 11.33 11.54
N ALA A 530 -13.65 12.48 11.36
CA ALA A 530 -12.26 12.64 11.70
C ALA A 530 -12.01 12.49 13.22
N LEU A 531 -12.91 13.06 14.04
CA LEU A 531 -12.88 12.90 15.50
C LEU A 531 -13.08 11.44 15.91
N SER A 532 -14.06 10.73 15.33
CA SER A 532 -14.32 9.32 15.65
C SER A 532 -13.14 8.40 15.31
N MET A 533 -12.30 8.81 14.36
CA MET A 533 -11.04 8.16 14.03
C MET A 533 -9.85 8.68 14.86
N LEU A 534 -10.08 9.56 15.83
CA LEU A 534 -9.09 10.17 16.70
C LEU A 534 -7.98 10.94 15.95
N THR A 535 -8.22 11.30 14.67
CA THR A 535 -7.19 11.90 13.81
C THR A 535 -6.66 13.26 14.31
N PRO A 536 -7.50 14.20 14.77
CA PRO A 536 -7.02 15.53 15.18
C PRO A 536 -6.49 15.59 16.62
N LEU A 537 -6.43 14.45 17.33
CA LEU A 537 -5.99 14.43 18.71
C LEU A 537 -4.46 14.46 18.81
N PRO A 538 -3.89 15.25 19.74
CA PRO A 538 -2.46 15.21 20.01
C PRO A 538 -2.06 13.89 20.66
N PHE A 539 -0.81 13.47 20.45
CA PHE A 539 -0.28 12.20 20.97
C PHE A 539 -0.44 12.07 22.49
N SER A 540 -0.21 13.16 23.24
CA SER A 540 -0.37 13.19 24.70
C SER A 540 -1.79 12.90 25.21
N SER A 541 -2.80 13.08 24.35
CA SER A 541 -4.18 12.72 24.67
C SER A 541 -4.51 11.27 24.35
N LEU A 542 -3.77 10.67 23.41
CA LEU A 542 -3.89 9.25 23.05
C LEU A 542 -3.16 8.37 24.06
N VAL A 543 -1.95 8.79 24.48
CA VAL A 543 -1.10 8.11 25.46
C VAL A 543 -0.84 9.05 26.62
N PRO A 544 -1.54 8.88 27.74
CA PRO A 544 -1.48 9.82 28.87
C PRO A 544 -0.11 9.96 29.54
N ASP A 545 0.68 8.89 29.52
CA ASP A 545 2.02 8.85 30.12
C ASP A 545 3.01 8.22 29.15
N ALA A 546 4.10 8.91 28.85
CA ALA A 546 5.13 8.45 27.93
C ALA A 546 5.77 7.10 28.35
N ARG A 547 5.71 6.75 29.64
CA ARG A 547 6.21 5.47 30.16
C ARG A 547 5.33 4.29 29.74
N MET A 548 4.11 4.51 29.24
CA MET A 548 3.25 3.48 28.68
C MET A 548 3.78 2.97 27.35
N LEU A 549 4.58 3.76 26.64
CA LEU A 549 5.20 3.43 25.36
C LEU A 549 6.72 3.71 25.41
N PRO A 550 7.50 2.81 26.03
CA PRO A 550 8.96 2.90 26.03
C PRO A 550 9.54 2.90 24.63
N VAL A 551 10.80 3.34 24.51
CA VAL A 551 11.57 3.21 23.26
C VAL A 551 11.82 1.73 22.98
N GLU A 552 11.87 1.37 21.71
CA GLU A 552 11.96 -0.02 21.21
C GLU A 552 10.91 -0.93 21.84
N SER A 553 9.62 -0.52 21.67
CA SER A 553 8.50 -1.32 22.15
C SER A 553 7.31 -1.29 21.21
N ILE A 554 6.53 -2.38 21.26
CA ILE A 554 5.20 -2.49 20.68
C ILE A 554 4.17 -2.64 21.80
N ARG A 555 3.03 -1.95 21.70
CA ARG A 555 1.95 -1.97 22.67
C ARG A 555 0.61 -2.16 21.98
N PHE A 556 -0.15 -3.17 22.41
CA PHE A 556 -1.50 -3.46 21.92
C PHE A 556 -2.55 -2.85 22.85
N PHE A 557 -3.69 -2.47 22.27
CA PHE A 557 -4.79 -1.85 23.00
C PHE A 557 -6.15 -2.11 22.35
N TYR A 558 -7.21 -1.93 23.12
CA TYR A 558 -8.59 -1.78 22.65
C TYR A 558 -8.92 -0.29 22.52
N VAL A 559 -9.77 0.07 21.57
CA VAL A 559 -10.29 1.43 21.45
C VAL A 559 -11.59 1.51 22.27
N ASP A 560 -11.65 2.48 23.19
CA ASP A 560 -12.83 2.68 24.04
C ASP A 560 -13.91 3.46 23.27
N PRO A 561 -15.04 2.83 22.88
CA PRO A 561 -16.11 3.51 22.16
C PRO A 561 -16.80 4.56 23.03
N ASN A 562 -16.86 4.39 24.35
CA ASN A 562 -17.47 5.35 25.25
C ASN A 562 -16.65 6.65 25.33
N TRP A 563 -15.34 6.53 25.26
CA TRP A 563 -14.43 7.69 25.21
C TRP A 563 -14.65 8.48 23.91
N ILE A 564 -14.81 7.78 22.76
CA ILE A 564 -15.15 8.42 21.50
C ILE A 564 -16.53 9.09 21.56
N ASP A 565 -17.53 8.41 22.14
CA ASP A 565 -18.88 8.97 22.29
C ASP A 565 -18.87 10.24 23.16
N ALA A 566 -18.09 10.28 24.24
CA ALA A 566 -17.91 11.45 25.05
C ALA A 566 -17.24 12.60 24.26
N LEU A 567 -16.20 12.30 23.47
CA LEU A 567 -15.53 13.25 22.59
C LEU A 567 -16.51 13.87 21.57
N LEU A 568 -17.30 13.04 20.91
CA LEU A 568 -18.30 13.47 19.93
C LEU A 568 -19.44 14.28 20.59
N ALA A 569 -19.87 13.87 21.80
CA ALA A 569 -20.87 14.61 22.58
C ALA A 569 -20.36 16.03 22.92
N GLY A 570 -19.10 16.15 23.33
CA GLY A 570 -18.47 17.44 23.57
C GLY A 570 -18.44 18.34 22.32
N ALA A 571 -18.02 17.78 21.18
CA ALA A 571 -18.02 18.52 19.92
C ALA A 571 -19.42 18.95 19.49
N THR A 572 -20.40 18.06 19.63
CA THR A 572 -21.80 18.34 19.26
C THR A 572 -22.55 19.18 20.28
N SER A 573 -22.03 19.44 21.47
CA SER A 573 -22.64 20.34 22.47
C SER A 573 -22.71 21.80 22.01
N LEU A 574 -21.90 22.19 21.04
CA LEU A 574 -21.83 23.55 20.53
C LEU A 574 -23.15 24.02 19.95
N ALA A 575 -23.48 25.30 20.18
CA ALA A 575 -24.67 25.98 19.66
C ALA A 575 -26.03 25.38 20.13
N ALA A 576 -26.04 24.55 21.17
CA ALA A 576 -27.27 24.04 21.80
C ALA A 576 -27.68 24.94 22.95
N ASN A 577 -28.36 26.07 22.63
CA ASN A 577 -28.61 27.15 23.60
C ASN A 577 -29.98 27.06 24.28
N THR A 578 -30.89 26.25 23.77
CA THR A 578 -32.25 26.11 24.31
C THR A 578 -32.64 24.65 24.46
N GLY A 579 -33.63 24.40 25.36
CA GLY A 579 -34.15 23.04 25.52
C GLY A 579 -34.69 22.40 24.21
N LEU A 580 -35.19 23.23 23.27
CA LEU A 580 -35.58 22.78 21.96
C LEU A 580 -34.38 22.35 21.10
N ASP A 581 -33.25 23.08 21.19
CA ASP A 581 -32.03 22.71 20.45
C ASP A 581 -31.46 21.38 20.97
N ILE A 582 -31.54 21.16 22.29
CA ILE A 582 -31.10 19.90 22.93
C ILE A 582 -32.00 18.73 22.49
N ALA A 583 -33.34 18.90 22.58
CA ALA A 583 -34.27 17.88 22.16
C ALA A 583 -34.15 17.53 20.66
N LEU A 584 -33.91 18.53 19.80
CA LEU A 584 -33.65 18.34 18.37
C LEU A 584 -32.33 17.62 18.14
N ALA A 585 -31.29 17.97 18.90
CA ALA A 585 -30.01 17.27 18.81
C ALA A 585 -30.17 15.78 19.11
N GLN A 586 -30.85 15.43 20.19
CA GLN A 586 -31.14 14.06 20.55
C GLN A 586 -31.95 13.31 19.49
N ALA A 587 -33.04 13.95 18.98
CA ALA A 587 -33.91 13.33 17.99
C ALA A 587 -33.22 13.14 16.61
N LEU A 588 -32.33 14.03 16.21
CA LEU A 588 -31.62 13.98 14.93
C LEU A 588 -30.31 13.17 15.00
N ALA A 589 -29.84 12.83 16.19
CA ALA A 589 -28.58 12.13 16.38
C ALA A 589 -28.46 10.80 15.62
N PRO A 590 -29.47 9.92 15.56
CA PRO A 590 -29.34 8.69 14.79
C PRO A 590 -29.06 8.93 13.29
N LYS A 591 -29.65 9.98 12.73
CA LYS A 591 -29.44 10.36 11.33
C LYS A 591 -28.06 10.98 11.12
N LEU A 592 -27.63 11.84 12.04
CA LEU A 592 -26.29 12.41 12.02
C LEU A 592 -25.22 11.31 12.14
N ASN A 593 -25.39 10.38 13.09
CA ASN A 593 -24.46 9.26 13.28
C ASN A 593 -24.36 8.38 12.04
N SER A 594 -25.48 8.09 11.35
CA SER A 594 -25.41 7.39 10.06
C SER A 594 -24.55 8.13 9.02
N ARG A 595 -24.70 9.45 8.94
CA ARG A 595 -23.87 10.28 8.03
C ARG A 595 -22.40 10.33 8.45
N VAL A 596 -22.13 10.37 9.74
CA VAL A 596 -20.75 10.29 10.28
C VAL A 596 -20.11 8.94 9.90
N GLN A 597 -20.84 7.84 10.02
CA GLN A 597 -20.36 6.53 9.61
C GLN A 597 -20.11 6.45 8.10
N ASP A 598 -21.00 7.02 7.27
CA ASP A 598 -20.80 7.07 5.83
C ASP A 598 -19.59 7.93 5.43
N ALA A 599 -19.38 9.06 6.12
CA ALA A 599 -18.22 9.91 5.94
C ALA A 599 -16.92 9.21 6.35
N ALA A 600 -16.94 8.50 7.48
CA ALA A 600 -15.81 7.69 7.95
C ALA A 600 -15.46 6.58 6.96
N ARG A 601 -16.46 5.84 6.45
CA ARG A 601 -16.27 4.83 5.39
C ARG A 601 -15.71 5.42 4.10
N SER A 602 -16.17 6.59 3.70
CA SER A 602 -15.70 7.28 2.48
C SER A 602 -14.25 7.76 2.65
N ARG A 603 -13.87 8.19 3.86
CA ARG A 603 -12.51 8.57 4.20
C ARG A 603 -11.58 7.36 4.19
N PHE A 604 -12.02 6.26 4.78
CA PHE A 604 -11.32 4.98 4.75
C PHE A 604 -11.05 4.50 3.31
N ARG A 605 -12.07 4.50 2.43
CA ARG A 605 -11.91 4.11 1.02
C ARG A 605 -10.93 5.00 0.24
N ARG A 606 -10.84 6.29 0.57
CA ARG A 606 -9.86 7.20 -0.05
C ARG A 606 -8.44 6.90 0.38
N THR A 607 -8.25 6.46 1.62
CA THR A 607 -6.94 6.14 2.18
C THR A 607 -6.47 4.73 1.77
N PHE A 608 -7.41 3.77 1.63
CA PHE A 608 -7.14 2.36 1.33
C PHE A 608 -8.01 1.87 0.17
N ALA A 609 -7.70 2.34 -1.04
CA ALA A 609 -8.51 2.07 -2.25
C ALA A 609 -8.71 0.58 -2.56
N ASN A 610 -7.81 -0.30 -2.12
CA ASN A 610 -7.80 -1.74 -2.40
C ASN A 610 -8.25 -2.61 -1.22
N ALA A 611 -8.82 -2.03 -0.16
CA ALA A 611 -9.29 -2.83 0.98
C ALA A 611 -10.58 -3.60 0.62
N PRO A 612 -10.69 -4.90 1.00
CA PRO A 612 -11.89 -5.68 0.77
C PRO A 612 -13.09 -5.04 1.46
N GLN A 613 -14.27 -5.12 0.83
CA GLN A 613 -15.49 -4.54 1.35
C GLN A 613 -15.88 -5.19 2.69
N ALA A 614 -15.82 -4.42 3.77
CA ALA A 614 -16.35 -4.84 5.05
C ALA A 614 -17.88 -4.97 4.95
N SER A 615 -18.40 -6.17 5.19
CA SER A 615 -19.82 -6.41 5.38
C SER A 615 -20.27 -5.80 6.70
N SER A 616 -21.22 -4.91 6.60
CA SER A 616 -22.26 -4.39 7.50
C SER A 616 -22.30 -4.75 9.01
N ALA A 617 -22.66 -3.75 9.76
CA ALA A 617 -23.84 -3.68 10.63
C ALA A 617 -23.69 -3.89 12.15
N ASN A 618 -22.57 -4.25 12.73
CA ASN A 618 -22.40 -4.13 14.18
C ASN A 618 -21.17 -3.29 14.53
N PRO A 619 -21.20 -2.52 15.63
CA PRO A 619 -19.99 -1.88 16.13
C PRO A 619 -18.99 -2.97 16.50
N VAL A 620 -18.07 -3.21 15.60
CA VAL A 620 -17.00 -4.18 15.80
C VAL A 620 -16.04 -3.57 16.82
N THR A 621 -15.66 -4.31 17.84
CA THR A 621 -14.61 -3.92 18.77
C THR A 621 -13.36 -3.55 17.98
N GLN A 622 -12.92 -2.30 18.08
CA GLN A 622 -11.69 -1.84 17.46
C GLN A 622 -10.51 -2.11 18.40
N THR A 623 -9.44 -2.59 17.84
CA THR A 623 -8.16 -2.76 18.53
C THR A 623 -7.06 -2.08 17.75
N GLY A 624 -5.90 -1.93 18.33
CA GLY A 624 -4.77 -1.37 17.60
C GLY A 624 -3.45 -1.68 18.28
N LEU A 625 -2.42 -1.14 17.66
CA LEU A 625 -1.06 -1.19 18.19
C LEU A 625 -0.37 0.17 18.04
N LEU A 626 0.53 0.44 18.95
CA LEU A 626 1.52 1.51 18.88
C LEU A 626 2.89 0.88 18.85
N ILE A 627 3.72 1.31 17.89
CA ILE A 627 5.13 0.96 17.81
C ILE A 627 5.92 2.22 18.07
N ARG A 628 6.88 2.16 19.00
CA ARG A 628 7.90 3.20 19.20
C ARG A 628 9.27 2.56 19.03
N SER A 629 9.87 2.75 17.86
CA SER A 629 11.11 2.08 17.49
C SER A 629 11.82 2.79 16.34
N ALA A 630 13.12 2.58 16.23
CA ALA A 630 13.92 2.96 15.07
C ALA A 630 13.42 2.29 13.77
N VAL A 631 12.71 1.16 13.85
CA VAL A 631 12.11 0.51 12.68
C VAL A 631 11.10 1.43 11.96
N VAL A 632 10.39 2.32 12.67
CA VAL A 632 9.43 3.25 12.07
C VAL A 632 10.14 4.28 11.19
N SER A 633 11.29 4.81 11.65
CA SER A 633 12.08 5.78 10.88
C SER A 633 12.89 5.12 9.77
N GLY A 634 13.39 3.91 9.99
CA GLY A 634 14.14 3.14 9.00
C GLY A 634 13.27 2.59 7.87
N TRP A 635 12.07 2.13 8.21
CA TRP A 635 11.09 1.55 7.27
C TRP A 635 9.71 2.21 7.40
N PRO A 636 9.56 3.49 7.04
CA PRO A 636 8.31 4.23 7.25
C PRO A 636 7.12 3.65 6.46
N THR A 637 7.39 2.90 5.42
CA THR A 637 6.39 2.24 4.57
C THR A 637 6.24 0.73 4.85
N MET A 638 6.80 0.23 5.98
CA MET A 638 6.62 -1.19 6.34
C MET A 638 5.15 -1.58 6.31
N ALA A 639 4.88 -2.78 5.83
CA ALA A 639 3.52 -3.31 5.77
C ALA A 639 3.11 -3.86 7.15
N ILE A 640 1.93 -3.43 7.61
CA ILE A 640 1.33 -3.96 8.83
C ILE A 640 -0.01 -4.55 8.45
N SER A 641 -0.29 -5.77 8.89
CA SER A 641 -1.58 -6.41 8.68
C SER A 641 -2.01 -7.17 9.92
N GLY A 642 -3.34 -7.31 10.10
CA GLY A 642 -3.94 -8.11 11.14
C GLY A 642 -4.87 -9.15 10.54
N SER A 643 -4.95 -10.32 11.14
CA SER A 643 -5.91 -11.36 10.77
C SER A 643 -6.61 -11.93 12.01
N ALA A 644 -7.85 -12.36 11.81
CA ALA A 644 -8.64 -13.07 12.81
C ALA A 644 -9.24 -14.34 12.18
N ASN A 645 -8.99 -15.50 12.78
CA ASN A 645 -9.39 -16.81 12.24
C ASN A 645 -8.96 -17.01 10.77
N GLY A 646 -7.77 -16.53 10.41
CA GLY A 646 -7.21 -16.62 9.07
C GLY A 646 -7.82 -15.64 8.05
N ALA A 647 -8.78 -14.80 8.43
CA ALA A 647 -9.34 -13.75 7.59
C ALA A 647 -8.67 -12.39 7.87
N PRO A 648 -8.30 -11.60 6.84
CA PRO A 648 -7.68 -10.30 7.05
C PRO A 648 -8.66 -9.31 7.68
N LEU A 649 -8.16 -8.53 8.64
CA LEU A 649 -8.88 -7.41 9.25
C LEU A 649 -8.60 -6.11 8.47
N ASN A 650 -9.63 -5.25 8.37
CA ASN A 650 -9.44 -3.94 7.78
C ASN A 650 -8.69 -3.02 8.76
N ILE A 651 -7.74 -2.25 8.22
CA ILE A 651 -7.08 -1.16 8.94
C ILE A 651 -7.98 0.07 8.86
N VAL A 652 -8.38 0.61 10.00
CA VAL A 652 -9.21 1.81 10.11
C VAL A 652 -8.35 3.07 10.11
N ARG A 653 -7.17 2.97 10.72
CA ARG A 653 -6.23 4.08 10.84
C ARG A 653 -4.80 3.54 10.82
N ASP A 654 -3.91 4.22 10.08
CA ASP A 654 -2.48 3.94 10.01
C ASP A 654 -1.75 5.27 9.83
N ASP A 655 -1.13 5.74 10.90
CA ASP A 655 -0.48 7.06 10.94
C ASP A 655 0.88 7.00 11.64
N ILE A 656 1.85 7.72 11.10
CA ILE A 656 3.11 8.02 11.79
C ILE A 656 2.86 9.28 12.63
N LEU A 657 2.81 9.10 13.94
CA LEU A 657 2.53 10.19 14.91
C LEU A 657 3.78 10.98 15.28
N ALA A 658 4.94 10.33 15.25
CA ALA A 658 6.27 10.91 15.46
C ALA A 658 7.28 10.13 14.61
N PRO A 659 8.49 10.61 14.40
CA PRO A 659 9.49 9.92 13.57
C PRO A 659 9.74 8.46 13.98
N ASP A 660 9.60 8.14 15.27
CA ASP A 660 9.78 6.82 15.86
C ASP A 660 8.47 6.15 16.30
N VAL A 661 7.30 6.79 16.06
CA VAL A 661 6.01 6.30 16.58
C VAL A 661 4.99 6.10 15.46
N ARG A 662 4.49 4.88 15.31
CA ARG A 662 3.41 4.53 14.38
C ARG A 662 2.21 3.96 15.11
N LEU A 663 1.02 4.41 14.72
CA LEU A 663 -0.27 3.97 15.23
C LEU A 663 -1.03 3.22 14.15
N VAL A 664 -1.50 2.01 14.45
CA VAL A 664 -2.40 1.25 13.58
C VAL A 664 -3.63 0.81 14.36
N ILE A 665 -4.82 1.01 13.78
CA ILE A 665 -6.12 0.58 14.35
C ILE A 665 -6.80 -0.38 13.38
N PHE A 666 -7.23 -1.54 13.89
CA PHE A 666 -7.95 -2.58 13.16
C PHE A 666 -9.44 -2.57 13.45
N SER A 667 -10.25 -2.97 12.45
CA SER A 667 -11.69 -3.18 12.62
C SER A 667 -11.99 -4.59 13.18
N GLY A 668 -11.47 -4.91 14.34
CA GLY A 668 -11.63 -6.23 14.98
C GLY A 668 -10.51 -6.50 15.96
N VAL A 669 -10.53 -7.70 16.55
CA VAL A 669 -9.46 -8.20 17.43
C VAL A 669 -8.62 -9.21 16.63
N PRO A 670 -7.37 -8.88 16.28
CA PRO A 670 -6.50 -9.81 15.56
C PRO A 670 -6.01 -10.92 16.50
N ASP A 671 -5.99 -12.14 16.00
CA ASP A 671 -5.24 -13.25 16.59
C ASP A 671 -3.78 -13.30 16.11
N THR A 672 -3.51 -12.67 14.97
CA THR A 672 -2.17 -12.54 14.41
C THR A 672 -2.00 -11.13 13.81
N VAL A 673 -0.91 -10.48 14.15
CA VAL A 673 -0.44 -9.24 13.53
C VAL A 673 0.89 -9.51 12.85
N MET A 674 1.02 -9.11 11.59
CA MET A 674 2.22 -9.25 10.79
C MET A 674 2.83 -7.88 10.53
N LEU A 675 4.12 -7.76 10.77
CA LEU A 675 4.98 -6.66 10.37
C LEU A 675 5.89 -7.18 9.26
N ALA A 676 5.97 -6.48 8.15
CA ALA A 676 6.81 -6.88 7.03
C ALA A 676 7.53 -5.68 6.41
N GLU A 677 8.70 -5.91 5.87
CA GLU A 677 9.39 -4.92 5.06
C GLU A 677 8.49 -4.39 3.93
N PRO A 678 8.70 -3.13 3.51
CA PRO A 678 7.97 -2.59 2.37
C PRO A 678 8.17 -3.44 1.13
N TYR A 679 7.09 -3.75 0.42
CA TYR A 679 7.19 -4.42 -0.87
C TYR A 679 7.89 -3.51 -1.89
N GLN A 680 9.09 -3.91 -2.31
CA GLN A 680 9.93 -3.18 -3.27
C GLN A 680 9.85 -3.76 -4.70
N GLY A 681 8.78 -4.43 -5.03
CA GLY A 681 8.65 -5.19 -6.26
C GLY A 681 9.15 -6.63 -6.11
N LEU A 682 9.09 -7.39 -7.22
CA LEU A 682 9.58 -8.77 -7.24
C LEU A 682 11.11 -8.75 -7.20
N GLN A 683 11.69 -9.21 -6.12
CA GLN A 683 13.13 -9.35 -5.92
C GLN A 683 13.54 -10.80 -6.06
N PHE A 684 14.77 -11.01 -6.52
CA PHE A 684 15.40 -12.31 -6.65
C PHE A 684 16.69 -12.33 -5.84
N GLY A 685 16.96 -13.42 -5.16
CA GLY A 685 18.16 -13.50 -4.33
C GLY A 685 18.13 -14.65 -3.34
N VAL A 686 18.77 -14.47 -2.20
CA VAL A 686 18.92 -15.47 -1.14
C VAL A 686 18.51 -14.87 0.18
N GLU A 687 17.72 -15.58 0.95
CA GLU A 687 17.31 -15.20 2.30
C GLU A 687 18.38 -15.64 3.33
N ASP A 688 18.33 -15.11 4.55
CA ASP A 688 19.30 -15.44 5.63
C ASP A 688 19.38 -16.92 5.92
N ASN A 689 18.28 -17.63 5.81
CA ASN A 689 18.22 -19.08 5.99
C ASN A 689 18.48 -19.87 4.70
N GLY A 690 18.93 -19.22 3.60
CA GLY A 690 19.10 -19.85 2.30
C GLY A 690 17.80 -19.83 1.48
N ILE A 691 17.76 -20.56 0.38
CA ILE A 691 16.62 -20.61 -0.52
C ILE A 691 15.65 -21.70 -0.07
N VAL A 692 14.43 -21.32 0.30
CA VAL A 692 13.37 -22.24 0.72
C VAL A 692 12.71 -22.87 -0.51
N PRO A 693 12.77 -24.20 -0.68
CA PRO A 693 12.16 -24.87 -1.84
C PRO A 693 10.65 -24.68 -1.92
N ARG A 694 10.17 -24.31 -3.10
CA ARG A 694 8.76 -24.03 -3.39
C ARG A 694 8.21 -25.04 -4.41
N TYR A 695 6.90 -25.33 -4.32
CA TYR A 695 6.24 -26.20 -5.28
C TYR A 695 6.28 -25.60 -6.70
N VAL A 696 6.84 -26.34 -7.65
CA VAL A 696 6.82 -26.05 -9.09
C VAL A 696 5.81 -26.94 -9.83
N THR A 697 5.25 -27.94 -9.15
CA THR A 697 4.27 -28.89 -9.70
C THR A 697 2.97 -28.85 -8.91
N SER A 698 1.90 -29.44 -9.47
CA SER A 698 0.58 -29.56 -8.83
C SER A 698 0.55 -30.50 -7.60
N ALA A 699 1.69 -30.94 -7.10
CA ALA A 699 1.78 -31.70 -5.85
C ALA A 699 1.39 -30.86 -4.61
N GLY A 700 1.39 -29.52 -4.76
CA GLY A 700 0.95 -28.55 -3.77
C GLY A 700 0.59 -27.23 -4.44
N PRO A 701 0.28 -26.19 -3.66
CA PRO A 701 0.04 -24.86 -4.20
C PRO A 701 1.34 -24.33 -4.83
N ILE A 702 1.34 -24.07 -6.14
CA ILE A 702 2.52 -23.56 -6.87
C ILE A 702 3.03 -22.30 -6.20
N GLY A 703 4.36 -22.20 -5.98
CA GLY A 703 5.00 -21.13 -5.26
C GLY A 703 4.92 -21.23 -3.73
N GLY A 704 4.08 -22.13 -3.19
CA GLY A 704 4.03 -22.42 -1.76
C GLY A 704 5.25 -23.23 -1.30
N GLN A 705 5.67 -23.02 -0.06
CA GLN A 705 6.79 -23.75 0.54
C GLN A 705 6.51 -25.26 0.62
N ILE A 706 7.50 -26.08 0.29
CA ILE A 706 7.43 -27.52 0.43
C ILE A 706 7.70 -27.90 1.90
N PRO A 707 6.73 -28.50 2.62
CA PRO A 707 6.92 -28.85 4.02
C PRO A 707 8.04 -29.89 4.20
N ASN A 708 8.81 -29.75 5.27
CA ASN A 708 9.85 -30.71 5.67
C ASN A 708 11.04 -30.85 4.71
N ILE A 709 11.17 -29.99 3.69
CA ILE A 709 12.37 -29.89 2.87
C ILE A 709 13.24 -28.78 3.48
N PRO A 710 14.51 -29.05 3.81
CA PRO A 710 15.42 -28.02 4.32
C PRO A 710 15.71 -26.98 3.24
N PRO A 711 16.07 -25.73 3.63
CA PRO A 711 16.57 -24.74 2.69
C PRO A 711 17.80 -25.23 1.91
N VAL A 712 18.07 -24.58 0.78
CA VAL A 712 19.27 -24.84 -0.03
C VAL A 712 20.23 -23.64 0.11
N PRO A 713 21.44 -23.87 0.66
CA PRO A 713 21.94 -25.13 1.25
C PRO A 713 21.32 -25.38 2.65
N PRO A 714 21.28 -26.63 3.11
CA PRO A 714 20.90 -26.91 4.50
C PRO A 714 21.91 -26.29 5.47
N ALA A 715 21.44 -25.49 6.41
CA ALA A 715 22.27 -24.79 7.38
C ALA A 715 21.56 -24.68 8.74
N ALA A 716 22.27 -24.27 9.78
CA ALA A 716 21.64 -23.82 11.02
C ALA A 716 20.86 -22.50 10.77
N PRO A 717 19.82 -22.22 11.54
CA PRO A 717 19.10 -20.96 11.42
C PRO A 717 20.05 -19.75 11.48
N GLY A 718 19.91 -18.80 10.53
CA GLY A 718 20.74 -17.63 10.39
C GLY A 718 22.10 -17.84 9.67
N ASP A 719 22.50 -19.09 9.38
CA ASP A 719 23.76 -19.37 8.67
C ASP A 719 23.57 -19.73 7.18
N GLY A 720 22.35 -19.78 6.70
CA GLY A 720 22.01 -20.21 5.35
C GLY A 720 22.69 -19.37 4.28
N TYR A 721 22.65 -18.06 4.40
CA TYR A 721 23.31 -17.15 3.46
C TYR A 721 24.84 -17.30 3.45
N LYS A 722 25.50 -17.43 4.60
CA LYS A 722 26.95 -17.69 4.68
C LYS A 722 27.33 -19.00 4.01
N GLN A 723 26.53 -20.05 4.22
CA GLN A 723 26.72 -21.35 3.57
C GLN A 723 26.46 -21.25 2.06
N PHE A 724 25.47 -20.46 1.65
CA PHE A 724 25.20 -20.19 0.24
C PHE A 724 26.43 -19.55 -0.44
N LEU A 725 26.99 -18.50 0.16
CA LEU A 725 28.20 -17.86 -0.36
C LEU A 725 29.37 -18.85 -0.49
N ALA A 726 29.55 -19.73 0.49
CA ALA A 726 30.64 -20.71 0.47
C ALA A 726 30.47 -21.79 -0.60
N LEU A 727 29.24 -22.23 -0.88
CA LEU A 727 28.97 -23.39 -1.75
C LEU A 727 28.57 -22.99 -3.18
N TYR A 728 27.88 -21.87 -3.35
CA TYR A 728 27.29 -21.48 -4.63
C TYR A 728 27.84 -20.19 -5.21
N THR A 729 28.89 -19.59 -4.62
CA THR A 729 29.58 -18.45 -5.24
C THR A 729 31.05 -18.78 -5.57
N GLN A 730 31.62 -18.02 -6.50
CA GLN A 730 33.04 -18.13 -6.88
C GLN A 730 33.88 -17.28 -5.92
N GLY A 731 34.35 -17.88 -4.85
CA GLY A 731 35.17 -17.18 -3.86
C GLY A 731 34.46 -15.91 -3.32
N THR A 732 35.19 -14.79 -3.37
CA THR A 732 34.72 -13.51 -2.84
C THR A 732 34.14 -12.57 -3.92
N THR A 733 33.98 -13.04 -5.15
CA THR A 733 33.51 -12.20 -6.26
C THR A 733 32.00 -11.97 -6.26
N GLY A 734 31.24 -12.77 -5.49
CA GLY A 734 29.79 -12.77 -5.50
C GLY A 734 29.15 -13.42 -6.73
N VAL A 735 29.95 -13.96 -7.66
CA VAL A 735 29.44 -14.64 -8.87
C VAL A 735 28.81 -15.96 -8.47
N VAL A 736 27.53 -16.14 -8.73
CA VAL A 736 26.75 -17.32 -8.41
C VAL A 736 27.02 -18.42 -9.44
N GLN A 737 27.26 -19.63 -8.96
CA GLN A 737 27.36 -20.84 -9.80
C GLN A 737 25.96 -21.33 -10.15
N VAL A 738 25.31 -20.64 -11.09
CA VAL A 738 23.89 -20.76 -11.41
C VAL A 738 23.51 -22.20 -11.78
N THR A 739 24.28 -22.85 -12.62
CA THR A 739 24.03 -24.25 -13.02
C THR A 739 24.08 -25.21 -11.82
N SER A 740 25.04 -25.05 -10.91
CA SER A 740 25.14 -25.87 -9.70
C SER A 740 23.98 -25.64 -8.74
N LEU A 741 23.60 -24.38 -8.56
CA LEU A 741 22.43 -23.99 -7.75
C LEU A 741 21.14 -24.55 -8.32
N ALA A 742 20.93 -24.41 -9.65
CA ALA A 742 19.74 -24.93 -10.34
C ALA A 742 19.62 -26.46 -10.18
N ALA A 743 20.74 -27.19 -10.24
CA ALA A 743 20.75 -28.65 -10.02
C ALA A 743 20.36 -29.04 -8.60
N ALA A 744 20.82 -28.26 -7.59
CA ALA A 744 20.44 -28.46 -6.19
C ALA A 744 18.95 -28.16 -5.96
N LEU A 745 18.45 -27.05 -6.47
CA LEU A 745 17.03 -26.66 -6.39
C LEU A 745 16.12 -27.65 -7.10
N LYS A 746 16.48 -28.09 -8.29
CA LYS A 746 15.78 -29.15 -9.00
C LYS A 746 15.65 -30.44 -8.16
N THR A 747 16.71 -30.82 -7.46
CA THR A 747 16.69 -31.97 -6.56
C THR A 747 15.79 -31.74 -5.35
N ALA A 748 15.88 -30.59 -4.73
CA ALA A 748 15.10 -30.23 -3.55
C ALA A 748 13.59 -30.13 -3.85
N THR A 749 13.22 -29.63 -5.03
CA THR A 749 11.82 -29.51 -5.45
C THR A 749 11.23 -30.80 -6.03
N THR A 750 12.02 -31.84 -6.14
CA THR A 750 11.64 -33.10 -6.84
C THR A 750 11.08 -32.87 -8.25
N ALA A 751 11.47 -31.76 -8.86
CA ALA A 751 11.10 -31.44 -10.24
C ALA A 751 11.72 -32.44 -11.19
N GLY A 752 10.95 -32.90 -12.16
CA GLY A 752 11.40 -33.82 -13.20
C GLY A 752 12.43 -33.19 -14.16
N SER A 753 12.53 -33.73 -15.38
CA SER A 753 13.41 -33.20 -16.45
C SER A 753 13.11 -31.73 -16.83
N ASP A 754 11.93 -31.24 -16.49
CA ASP A 754 11.34 -30.02 -17.03
C ASP A 754 11.61 -28.76 -16.13
N PHE A 755 12.60 -28.82 -15.23
CA PHE A 755 13.03 -27.67 -14.42
C PHE A 755 13.75 -26.63 -15.30
N GLY A 756 13.08 -25.53 -15.58
CA GLY A 756 13.54 -24.47 -16.48
C GLY A 756 13.86 -23.15 -15.78
N ALA A 757 13.98 -22.10 -16.59
CA ALA A 757 14.30 -20.75 -16.12
C ALA A 757 13.19 -20.15 -15.25
N GLY A 758 11.93 -20.39 -15.60
CA GLY A 758 10.77 -19.95 -14.80
C GLY A 758 10.72 -20.62 -13.43
N ASP A 759 11.01 -21.93 -13.38
CA ASP A 759 11.07 -22.68 -12.13
C ASP A 759 12.25 -22.20 -11.26
N PHE A 760 13.42 -21.99 -11.87
CA PHE A 760 14.59 -21.44 -11.17
C PHE A 760 14.28 -20.05 -10.59
N ALA A 761 13.71 -19.17 -11.40
CA ALA A 761 13.32 -17.84 -10.94
C ALA A 761 12.33 -17.91 -9.77
N LEU A 762 11.35 -18.82 -9.80
CA LEU A 762 10.39 -19.02 -8.71
C LEU A 762 11.09 -19.41 -7.39
N GLN A 763 12.14 -20.24 -7.46
CA GLN A 763 12.86 -20.65 -6.26
C GLN A 763 13.62 -19.50 -5.60
N ILE A 764 14.23 -18.63 -6.38
CA ILE A 764 15.04 -17.51 -5.90
C ILE A 764 14.26 -16.21 -5.69
N VAL A 765 12.93 -16.25 -5.77
CA VAL A 765 12.10 -15.11 -5.35
C VAL A 765 12.34 -14.85 -3.87
N ARG A 766 12.84 -13.66 -3.56
CA ARG A 766 13.02 -13.22 -2.19
C ARG A 766 11.70 -12.68 -1.63
N SER A 767 11.29 -13.20 -0.49
CA SER A 767 10.16 -12.66 0.26
C SER A 767 10.64 -11.48 1.10
N PRO A 768 9.82 -10.42 1.30
CA PRO A 768 10.12 -9.40 2.30
C PRO A 768 10.30 -10.06 3.67
N GLU A 769 11.21 -9.57 4.47
CA GLU A 769 11.33 -10.00 5.87
C GLU A 769 10.03 -9.70 6.59
N MET A 770 9.52 -10.67 7.35
CA MET A 770 8.25 -10.55 8.04
C MET A 770 8.26 -11.25 9.40
N GLN A 771 7.65 -10.60 10.37
CA GLN A 771 7.47 -11.15 11.71
C GLN A 771 5.99 -11.20 12.08
N ASN A 772 5.56 -12.31 12.67
CA ASN A 772 4.20 -12.55 13.09
C ASN A 772 4.09 -12.53 14.62
N PHE A 773 3.28 -11.63 15.13
CA PHE A 773 2.87 -11.58 16.54
C PHE A 773 1.57 -12.35 16.68
N LYS A 774 1.58 -13.44 17.45
CA LYS A 774 0.39 -14.26 17.70
C LYS A 774 -0.11 -14.03 19.10
N ALA A 775 -1.41 -13.86 19.26
CA ALA A 775 -2.04 -13.90 20.57
C ALA A 775 -1.77 -15.26 21.21
N SER A 776 -1.14 -15.27 22.41
CA SER A 776 -0.89 -16.52 23.11
C SER A 776 -2.23 -17.09 23.58
N SER A 777 -2.52 -18.31 23.18
CA SER A 777 -3.65 -19.09 23.69
C SER A 777 -3.41 -19.60 25.12
N GLN A 778 -2.84 -18.78 26.00
CA GLN A 778 -2.77 -19.20 27.40
C GLN A 778 -4.16 -19.12 28.01
N SER A 779 -4.76 -20.30 28.08
CA SER A 779 -5.93 -20.63 28.84
C SER A 779 -5.89 -20.03 30.25
N GLY A 780 -6.91 -19.23 30.58
CA GLY A 780 -7.25 -18.99 31.96
C GLY A 780 -7.37 -17.57 32.46
N VAL A 781 -7.37 -16.57 31.60
CA VAL A 781 -7.91 -15.25 31.95
C VAL A 781 -9.14 -15.03 31.10
N ASN A 782 -10.32 -15.11 31.70
CA ASN A 782 -11.53 -14.57 31.09
C ASN A 782 -11.30 -13.08 30.85
N LEU A 783 -11.01 -12.71 29.60
CA LEU A 783 -10.97 -11.33 29.13
C LEU A 783 -12.37 -10.80 28.97
#